data_8137eb008610c497696569722eeee395
#
_entry.id   8137eb008610c497696569722eeee395
#
_cell.length_a   1.000
_cell.length_b   1.000
_cell.length_c   1.000
_cell.angle_alpha   90.00
_cell.angle_beta   90.00
_cell.angle_gamma   90.00
#
_symmetry.space_group_name_H-M   'P 1'
#
loop_
_entity.id
_entity.type
_entity.pdbx_description
1 polymer ?
#
loop_
_entity_poly.entity_id
_entity_poly.type
_entity_poly.pdbx_seq_one_letter_code
_entity_poly.pdbx_strand_id
1 'polypeptide(L)'
;MTSSAPALYLPANMATFVEILRSEFPQLDAELFQYVTDVLDSGQSDFESENDLFEAVGELLQDVSGDTKDDDDIRDICQRMYRTMRLGNHQIPSQSQVLLDAPIQLSQITDYDVDPQVLSVLLMKKDQSSTVDVKKLEKAEAKLKAKQEKRSEQETKKAVGNVVMEEASASQAASKKDNRIESSGKNKSYDIRIENFDVSFGERVLLTGAELHLASGRRYGLVGRNGLGKTTLLKMLASRSLRVPSHLSILHVEQEVAGDDTPALQSVLECDTLRESLLKEERELNARISVGKGDGSESVRLSEIYGKLEEIEADKAPARASVILAGLGFKHNMQQQMTKEFSGGWRMRLALARALFGRPDLLLLDEPTNMLDVRAILWLENYLQTWPSTILVVSHDRNFLNAVATDILHLHSQRLEAYRGNFESFLKTKEERLKNQQREFEAQQQYREHIQVFIDRFRYNANRASQVQSKLKLLEKLPELKPVEKDSEVILRFPDGFEKFSPPILQLDEVDFWYSLDQPIFKNLSVSADLESRICVVGENGAGKSTMLKLLMGELSPVHGIRHAHRNLKIGYFSQHHVDQLDLNVNSVELLAKRFPGKTEEEYRHQLGSYGISGELAVRPVVSLSGGQKSRVAFAQMTMPWYVFL
;
A
#
# COMPACT_ATOMS: atom_id res chain seq x y z
N MET A 1 -51.19 30.92 24.69
CA MET A 1 -51.43 29.72 23.88
C MET A 1 -50.19 28.88 24.01
N THR A 2 -50.26 27.85 24.81
CA THR A 2 -49.18 26.96 25.26
C THR A 2 -48.94 25.87 24.21
N SER A 3 -47.71 25.84 23.68
CA SER A 3 -47.24 24.72 22.84
C SER A 3 -46.54 23.71 23.76
N SER A 4 -47.20 22.56 23.97
CA SER A 4 -46.65 21.43 24.71
C SER A 4 -45.64 20.67 23.84
N ALA A 5 -44.42 20.52 24.33
CA ALA A 5 -43.40 19.62 23.78
C ALA A 5 -43.76 18.15 24.10
N PRO A 6 -43.39 17.19 23.23
CA PRO A 6 -43.71 15.79 23.46
C PRO A 6 -42.82 15.18 24.56
N ALA A 7 -43.48 14.46 25.50
CA ALA A 7 -42.82 13.71 26.56
C ALA A 7 -41.97 12.57 25.98
N LEU A 8 -40.66 12.64 26.17
CA LEU A 8 -39.72 11.52 25.95
C LEU A 8 -39.94 10.46 27.02
N TYR A 9 -40.26 9.24 26.63
CA TYR A 9 -40.27 8.07 27.48
C TYR A 9 -38.84 7.72 27.91
N LEU A 10 -38.50 8.03 29.16
CA LEU A 10 -37.23 7.62 29.78
C LEU A 10 -37.42 6.24 30.45
N PRO A 11 -36.41 5.34 30.40
CA PRO A 11 -36.50 4.05 31.11
C PRO A 11 -36.53 4.25 32.63
N ALA A 12 -37.19 3.34 33.34
CA ALA A 12 -37.57 3.47 34.76
C ALA A 12 -36.42 3.70 35.77
N ASN A 13 -35.18 3.45 35.40
CA ASN A 13 -34.00 3.67 36.25
C ASN A 13 -33.38 5.08 36.12
N MET A 14 -33.74 5.85 35.11
CA MET A 14 -33.29 7.24 34.95
C MET A 14 -34.09 8.21 35.85
N ALA A 15 -35.24 7.84 36.33
CA ALA A 15 -36.13 8.75 37.09
C ALA A 15 -35.52 9.20 38.42
N THR A 16 -34.74 8.37 39.09
CA THR A 16 -34.29 8.60 40.46
C THR A 16 -33.10 9.54 40.60
N PHE A 17 -32.06 9.41 39.80
CA PHE A 17 -30.92 10.36 39.90
C PHE A 17 -31.21 11.66 39.17
N VAL A 18 -32.04 11.64 38.13
CA VAL A 18 -32.56 12.83 37.45
C VAL A 18 -33.40 13.70 38.39
N GLU A 19 -34.19 13.07 39.31
CA GLU A 19 -34.95 13.77 40.34
C GLU A 19 -34.05 14.41 41.38
N ILE A 20 -32.98 13.74 41.80
CA ILE A 20 -31.97 14.32 42.74
C ILE A 20 -31.30 15.53 42.08
N LEU A 21 -30.87 15.43 40.82
CA LEU A 21 -30.22 16.51 40.09
C LEU A 21 -31.15 17.74 39.96
N ARG A 22 -32.44 17.54 39.65
CA ARG A 22 -33.42 18.61 39.54
C ARG A 22 -33.78 19.27 40.90
N SER A 23 -33.81 18.48 41.97
CA SER A 23 -34.15 18.99 43.30
C SER A 23 -33.00 19.81 43.93
N GLU A 24 -31.76 19.34 43.71
CA GLU A 24 -30.59 19.96 44.33
C GLU A 24 -30.00 21.10 43.50
N PHE A 25 -30.22 21.10 42.18
CA PHE A 25 -29.70 22.12 41.25
C PHE A 25 -30.82 22.66 40.33
N PRO A 26 -31.79 23.45 40.86
CA PRO A 26 -32.90 23.98 40.06
C PRO A 26 -32.49 25.05 39.06
N GLN A 27 -31.26 25.55 39.15
CA GLN A 27 -30.71 26.58 38.27
C GLN A 27 -29.84 26.04 37.14
N LEU A 28 -29.78 24.70 36.99
CA LEU A 28 -29.00 24.04 35.94
C LEU A 28 -29.61 24.35 34.56
N ASP A 29 -28.78 24.86 33.64
CA ASP A 29 -29.18 25.13 32.26
C ASP A 29 -29.54 23.84 31.53
N ALA A 30 -30.47 23.89 30.60
CA ALA A 30 -30.98 22.67 29.91
C ALA A 30 -29.88 21.89 29.17
N GLU A 31 -28.88 22.58 28.65
CA GLU A 31 -27.73 21.95 27.96
C GLU A 31 -26.79 21.25 28.94
N LEU A 32 -26.48 21.89 30.08
CA LEU A 32 -25.64 21.29 31.12
C LEU A 32 -26.36 20.12 31.82
N PHE A 33 -27.68 20.25 32.02
CA PHE A 33 -28.47 19.17 32.56
C PHE A 33 -28.45 17.92 31.67
N GLN A 34 -28.58 18.11 30.35
CA GLN A 34 -28.49 17.02 29.39
C GLN A 34 -27.09 16.39 29.40
N TYR A 35 -26.05 17.20 29.42
CA TYR A 35 -24.65 16.73 29.47
C TYR A 35 -24.36 15.88 30.71
N VAL A 36 -24.74 16.36 31.91
CA VAL A 36 -24.55 15.59 33.16
C VAL A 36 -25.35 14.29 33.12
N THR A 37 -26.56 14.31 32.58
CA THR A 37 -27.39 13.12 32.42
C THR A 37 -26.76 12.12 31.46
N ASP A 38 -26.23 12.57 30.33
CA ASP A 38 -25.58 11.70 29.32
C ASP A 38 -24.27 11.10 29.86
N VAL A 39 -23.49 11.85 30.66
CA VAL A 39 -22.28 11.34 31.34
C VAL A 39 -22.61 10.27 32.36
N LEU A 40 -23.69 10.47 33.15
CA LEU A 40 -24.11 9.52 34.15
C LEU A 40 -24.74 8.26 33.56
N ASP A 41 -25.41 8.36 32.42
CA ASP A 41 -26.01 7.23 31.72
C ASP A 41 -25.00 6.39 30.96
N SER A 42 -24.04 7.07 30.26
CA SER A 42 -22.99 6.37 29.52
C SER A 42 -21.89 5.77 30.42
N GLY A 43 -21.65 6.38 31.59
CA GLY A 43 -20.63 5.95 32.55
C GLY A 43 -21.13 4.97 33.64
N GLN A 44 -22.36 4.49 33.56
CA GLN A 44 -22.98 3.64 34.61
C GLN A 44 -22.21 2.34 34.89
N SER A 45 -21.48 1.79 33.89
CA SER A 45 -20.60 0.62 34.01
C SER A 45 -19.16 0.95 34.40
N ASP A 46 -18.73 2.20 34.23
CA ASP A 46 -17.31 2.59 34.28
C ASP A 46 -16.93 3.24 35.62
N PHE A 47 -17.92 3.68 36.43
CA PHE A 47 -17.68 4.21 37.77
C PHE A 47 -17.52 3.08 38.79
N GLU A 48 -16.29 2.82 39.23
CA GLU A 48 -15.97 1.80 40.23
C GLU A 48 -16.19 2.30 41.68
N SER A 49 -16.00 3.60 41.91
CA SER A 49 -16.12 4.21 43.23
C SER A 49 -16.96 5.51 43.24
N GLU A 50 -17.38 5.93 44.44
CA GLU A 50 -18.06 7.22 44.68
C GLU A 50 -17.18 8.40 44.27
N ASN A 51 -15.84 8.27 44.39
CA ASN A 51 -14.88 9.31 44.03
C ASN A 51 -14.78 9.48 42.50
N ASP A 52 -14.91 8.42 41.71
CA ASP A 52 -14.85 8.53 40.25
C ASP A 52 -16.00 9.34 39.68
N LEU A 53 -17.17 9.23 40.31
CA LEU A 53 -18.34 10.03 39.96
C LEU A 53 -18.15 11.49 40.35
N PHE A 54 -17.53 11.77 41.52
CA PHE A 54 -17.21 13.10 41.95
C PHE A 54 -16.17 13.77 41.04
N GLU A 55 -15.12 13.04 40.63
CA GLU A 55 -14.13 13.54 39.65
C GLU A 55 -14.75 13.84 38.27
N ALA A 56 -15.76 13.07 37.85
CA ALA A 56 -16.38 13.22 36.53
C ALA A 56 -17.34 14.42 36.45
N VAL A 57 -18.12 14.68 37.49
CA VAL A 57 -19.20 15.72 37.48
C VAL A 57 -19.12 16.73 38.62
N GLY A 58 -18.28 16.51 39.64
CA GLY A 58 -18.21 17.32 40.85
C GLY A 58 -17.82 18.78 40.58
N GLU A 59 -16.76 19.01 39.80
CA GLU A 59 -16.31 20.37 39.43
C GLU A 59 -17.39 21.15 38.67
N LEU A 60 -18.13 20.48 37.78
CA LEU A 60 -19.23 21.08 37.02
C LEU A 60 -20.42 21.47 37.93
N LEU A 61 -20.75 20.61 38.90
CA LEU A 61 -21.84 20.88 39.86
C LEU A 61 -21.44 21.96 40.84
N GLN A 62 -20.15 22.10 41.17
CA GLN A 62 -19.59 23.14 41.98
C GLN A 62 -19.66 24.51 41.30
N ASP A 63 -19.26 24.57 40.03
CA ASP A 63 -19.34 25.79 39.22
C ASP A 63 -20.78 26.33 39.08
N VAL A 64 -21.76 25.40 38.99
CA VAL A 64 -23.18 25.76 38.87
C VAL A 64 -23.79 26.17 40.22
N SER A 65 -23.34 25.59 41.33
CA SER A 65 -23.82 25.95 42.68
C SER A 65 -23.29 27.30 43.17
N GLY A 66 -22.17 27.80 42.60
CA GLY A 66 -21.48 28.96 43.10
C GLY A 66 -21.13 28.81 44.58
N ASP A 67 -21.20 29.91 45.33
CA ASP A 67 -20.89 29.93 46.80
C ASP A 67 -22.01 29.32 47.67
N THR A 68 -23.01 28.64 47.09
CA THR A 68 -24.17 28.15 47.86
C THR A 68 -24.01 26.75 48.44
N LYS A 69 -23.09 25.93 47.94
CA LYS A 69 -22.80 24.57 48.42
C LYS A 69 -21.29 24.36 48.50
N ASP A 70 -20.83 23.78 49.61
CA ASP A 70 -19.44 23.42 49.82
C ASP A 70 -19.07 22.10 49.14
N ASP A 71 -17.76 21.84 48.98
CA ASP A 71 -17.22 20.62 48.39
C ASP A 71 -17.75 19.33 49.05
N ASP A 72 -17.98 19.39 50.37
CA ASP A 72 -18.50 18.26 51.14
C ASP A 72 -20.01 17.99 50.81
N ASP A 73 -20.79 19.05 50.57
CA ASP A 73 -22.19 18.93 50.15
C ASP A 73 -22.32 18.33 48.77
N ILE A 74 -21.44 18.69 47.83
CA ILE A 74 -21.45 18.13 46.48
C ILE A 74 -21.01 16.67 46.49
N ARG A 75 -20.06 16.29 47.33
CA ARG A 75 -19.68 14.89 47.55
C ARG A 75 -20.82 14.08 48.08
N ASP A 76 -21.58 14.58 49.06
CA ASP A 76 -22.75 13.89 49.57
C ASP A 76 -23.84 13.71 48.51
N ILE A 77 -24.03 14.68 47.62
CA ILE A 77 -24.96 14.57 46.48
C ILE A 77 -24.47 13.54 45.47
N CYS A 78 -23.19 13.54 45.11
CA CYS A 78 -22.61 12.54 44.23
C CYS A 78 -22.70 11.11 44.83
N GLN A 79 -22.49 10.96 46.14
CA GLN A 79 -22.65 9.70 46.87
C GLN A 79 -24.10 9.20 46.82
N ARG A 80 -25.07 10.09 46.99
CA ARG A 80 -26.51 9.71 46.88
C ARG A 80 -26.88 9.31 45.46
N MET A 81 -26.37 10.00 44.45
CA MET A 81 -26.55 9.65 43.03
C MET A 81 -25.95 8.25 42.73
N TYR A 82 -24.72 8.01 43.15
CA TYR A 82 -24.01 6.75 42.97
C TYR A 82 -24.75 5.57 43.63
N ARG A 83 -25.27 5.77 44.87
CA ARG A 83 -26.08 4.74 45.57
C ARG A 83 -27.39 4.44 44.84
N THR A 84 -28.07 5.46 44.29
CA THR A 84 -29.29 5.28 43.52
C THR A 84 -29.06 4.58 42.19
N MET A 85 -27.93 4.81 41.55
CA MET A 85 -27.51 4.12 40.32
C MET A 85 -27.23 2.64 40.58
N ARG A 86 -26.60 2.28 41.70
CA ARG A 86 -26.31 0.87 42.08
C ARG A 86 -27.54 0.10 42.65
N LEU A 87 -28.45 0.75 43.35
CA LEU A 87 -29.66 0.13 43.87
C LEU A 87 -30.66 -0.29 42.77
N GLY A 88 -30.59 0.37 41.59
CA GLY A 88 -31.36 -0.05 40.41
C GLY A 88 -30.91 -1.36 39.76
N ASN A 89 -29.72 -1.85 40.09
CA ASN A 89 -29.12 -3.05 39.46
C ASN A 89 -29.29 -4.34 40.29
N HIS A 90 -30.03 -4.32 41.41
CA HIS A 90 -30.18 -5.49 42.31
C HIS A 90 -31.52 -6.21 42.21
N GLN A 91 -32.09 -6.42 40.99
CA GLN A 91 -33.17 -7.39 40.81
C GLN A 91 -33.08 -8.08 39.44
N ILE A 92 -32.02 -8.84 39.21
CA ILE A 92 -32.04 -9.97 38.28
C ILE A 92 -31.40 -11.13 39.03
N PRO A 93 -32.14 -12.26 39.27
CA PRO A 93 -31.56 -13.43 39.92
C PRO A 93 -30.46 -13.98 39.02
N SER A 94 -29.29 -14.18 39.59
CA SER A 94 -28.16 -14.82 38.97
C SER A 94 -28.54 -16.22 38.47
N GLN A 95 -28.76 -16.35 37.17
CA GLN A 95 -28.72 -17.66 36.53
C GLN A 95 -27.23 -18.07 36.49
N SER A 96 -26.93 -19.11 37.24
CA SER A 96 -25.67 -19.81 37.24
C SER A 96 -25.29 -20.15 35.80
N GLN A 97 -24.12 -19.67 35.37
CA GLN A 97 -23.50 -20.09 34.11
C GLN A 97 -23.19 -21.58 34.18
N VAL A 98 -23.95 -22.38 33.43
CA VAL A 98 -23.64 -23.79 33.20
C VAL A 98 -22.60 -23.82 32.09
N LEU A 99 -21.35 -24.13 32.45
CA LEU A 99 -20.31 -24.43 31.51
C LEU A 99 -20.65 -25.76 30.81
N LEU A 100 -20.81 -25.71 29.51
CA LEU A 100 -21.00 -26.89 28.66
C LEU A 100 -19.64 -27.46 28.29
N ASP A 101 -19.42 -28.75 28.58
CA ASP A 101 -18.17 -29.48 28.33
C ASP A 101 -17.91 -29.86 26.85
N ALA A 102 -18.85 -29.59 25.94
CA ALA A 102 -18.67 -29.84 24.49
C ALA A 102 -19.62 -28.99 23.63
N PRO A 103 -19.24 -28.66 22.38
CA PRO A 103 -20.07 -27.89 21.45
C PRO A 103 -21.27 -28.73 20.96
N ILE A 104 -22.49 -28.22 21.15
CA ILE A 104 -23.74 -28.84 20.69
C ILE A 104 -24.10 -28.34 19.30
N GLN A 105 -24.41 -29.26 18.37
CA GLN A 105 -24.89 -28.91 17.03
C GLN A 105 -26.34 -28.41 17.09
N LEU A 106 -26.62 -27.29 16.42
CA LEU A 106 -27.94 -26.62 16.37
C LEU A 106 -29.10 -27.51 15.85
N SER A 107 -28.82 -28.60 15.20
CA SER A 107 -29.82 -29.54 14.68
C SER A 107 -30.49 -30.44 15.73
N GLN A 108 -30.06 -30.36 17.01
CA GLN A 108 -30.61 -31.19 18.10
C GLN A 108 -31.50 -30.42 19.07
N ILE A 109 -31.85 -29.15 18.78
CA ILE A 109 -32.67 -28.30 19.68
C ILE A 109 -34.14 -28.22 19.19
N THR A 110 -34.65 -29.21 18.52
CA THR A 110 -36.05 -29.19 18.03
C THR A 110 -37.08 -29.85 18.92
N ASP A 111 -36.75 -30.32 20.12
CA ASP A 111 -37.72 -30.93 21.02
C ASP A 111 -37.63 -30.36 22.45
N TYR A 112 -38.19 -29.17 22.64
CA TYR A 112 -38.69 -28.74 23.95
C TYR A 112 -40.10 -28.19 23.78
N ASP A 113 -41.06 -28.90 24.44
CA ASP A 113 -42.46 -28.53 24.59
C ASP A 113 -42.61 -27.09 25.10
N VAL A 114 -43.12 -26.22 24.26
CA VAL A 114 -43.57 -24.89 24.66
C VAL A 114 -44.99 -25.03 25.13
N ASP A 115 -45.25 -24.74 26.42
CA ASP A 115 -46.53 -24.78 27.10
C ASP A 115 -47.62 -24.07 26.27
N PRO A 116 -48.74 -24.74 25.93
CA PRO A 116 -49.79 -24.19 25.06
C PRO A 116 -50.46 -22.93 25.60
N GLN A 117 -50.33 -22.63 26.89
CA GLN A 117 -50.93 -21.44 27.50
C GLN A 117 -50.21 -20.13 27.15
N VAL A 118 -48.94 -20.17 26.79
CA VAL A 118 -48.19 -18.96 26.36
C VAL A 118 -48.54 -18.54 24.92
N LEU A 119 -48.90 -19.50 24.09
CA LEU A 119 -49.30 -19.23 22.70
C LEU A 119 -50.69 -18.57 22.58
N SER A 120 -51.62 -18.85 23.56
CA SER A 120 -52.95 -18.27 23.54
C SER A 120 -53.01 -16.79 23.91
N VAL A 121 -52.04 -16.29 24.70
CA VAL A 121 -51.97 -14.87 25.11
C VAL A 121 -51.37 -14.01 24.00
N LEU A 122 -50.55 -14.58 23.14
CA LEU A 122 -49.97 -13.90 21.98
C LEU A 122 -50.92 -13.81 20.77
N LEU A 123 -51.93 -14.69 20.70
CA LEU A 123 -52.87 -14.74 19.59
C LEU A 123 -54.15 -13.94 19.82
N MET A 124 -54.47 -13.49 21.08
CA MET A 124 -55.71 -12.75 21.40
C MET A 124 -55.59 -11.21 21.32
N LYS A 125 -54.62 -10.65 20.65
CA LYS A 125 -54.52 -9.19 20.41
C LYS A 125 -54.45 -8.82 18.94
N LYS A 126 -55.40 -9.30 18.13
CA LYS A 126 -55.50 -8.80 16.76
C LYS A 126 -56.92 -8.89 16.20
N ASP A 127 -57.84 -8.15 16.78
CA ASP A 127 -59.08 -7.76 16.11
C ASP A 127 -59.33 -6.27 16.36
N GLN A 128 -58.53 -5.44 15.66
CA GLN A 128 -58.94 -4.08 15.31
C GLN A 128 -58.72 -3.92 13.82
N SER A 129 -59.83 -3.87 13.09
CA SER A 129 -59.88 -3.62 11.66
C SER A 129 -59.08 -2.39 11.28
N SER A 130 -57.95 -2.57 10.58
CA SER A 130 -57.16 -1.48 10.04
C SER A 130 -57.83 -1.00 8.75
N THR A 131 -58.16 0.27 8.69
CA THR A 131 -58.65 1.01 7.53
C THR A 131 -57.52 1.33 6.52
N VAL A 132 -56.63 0.39 6.25
CA VAL A 132 -55.56 0.56 5.29
C VAL A 132 -55.90 -0.14 3.98
N ASP A 133 -55.93 0.65 2.91
CA ASP A 133 -56.25 0.24 1.54
C ASP A 133 -55.36 -0.95 1.13
N VAL A 134 -55.96 -2.15 0.97
CA VAL A 134 -55.29 -3.42 0.65
C VAL A 134 -54.31 -3.27 -0.56
N LYS A 135 -54.65 -2.44 -1.54
CA LYS A 135 -53.80 -2.13 -2.68
C LYS A 135 -52.51 -1.37 -2.32
N LYS A 136 -52.52 -0.61 -1.21
CA LYS A 136 -51.29 0.08 -0.74
C LYS A 136 -50.39 -0.85 0.04
N LEU A 137 -50.99 -1.83 0.74
CA LEU A 137 -50.27 -2.88 1.48
C LEU A 137 -49.55 -3.84 0.51
N GLU A 138 -50.26 -4.34 -0.51
CA GLU A 138 -49.67 -5.19 -1.56
C GLU A 138 -48.53 -4.48 -2.32
N LYS A 139 -48.69 -3.17 -2.57
CA LYS A 139 -47.65 -2.38 -3.23
C LYS A 139 -46.43 -2.11 -2.33
N ALA A 140 -46.61 -2.04 -1.03
CA ALA A 140 -45.54 -1.93 -0.04
C ALA A 140 -44.83 -3.26 0.17
N GLU A 141 -45.57 -4.38 0.21
CA GLU A 141 -45.01 -5.74 0.31
C GLU A 141 -44.23 -6.11 -0.98
N ALA A 142 -44.76 -5.78 -2.15
CA ALA A 142 -44.05 -5.98 -3.40
C ALA A 142 -42.71 -5.15 -3.49
N LYS A 143 -42.74 -3.92 -2.95
CA LYS A 143 -41.50 -3.12 -2.83
C LYS A 143 -40.51 -3.67 -1.79
N LEU A 144 -41.00 -4.21 -0.69
CA LEU A 144 -40.17 -4.85 0.33
C LEU A 144 -39.55 -6.16 -0.20
N LYS A 145 -40.35 -6.97 -0.92
CA LYS A 145 -39.90 -8.21 -1.55
C LYS A 145 -38.84 -7.94 -2.64
N ALA A 146 -39.05 -6.94 -3.50
CA ALA A 146 -38.10 -6.52 -4.51
C ALA A 146 -36.80 -5.90 -3.90
N LYS A 147 -36.91 -5.31 -2.70
CA LYS A 147 -35.74 -4.80 -1.95
C LYS A 147 -35.00 -5.91 -1.22
N GLN A 148 -35.71 -6.94 -0.75
CA GLN A 148 -35.10 -8.15 -0.19
C GLN A 148 -34.45 -9.02 -1.27
N GLU A 149 -35.07 -9.20 -2.42
CA GLU A 149 -34.49 -9.89 -3.57
C GLU A 149 -33.21 -9.19 -4.08
N LYS A 150 -33.22 -7.86 -4.20
CA LYS A 150 -32.01 -7.09 -4.53
C LYS A 150 -30.92 -7.18 -3.44
N ARG A 151 -31.30 -7.35 -2.19
CA ARG A 151 -30.36 -7.50 -1.08
C ARG A 151 -29.78 -8.92 -1.02
N SER A 152 -30.62 -9.95 -1.26
CA SER A 152 -30.16 -11.34 -1.39
C SER A 152 -29.32 -11.57 -2.66
N GLU A 153 -29.61 -10.89 -3.78
CA GLU A 153 -28.75 -10.89 -4.97
C GLU A 153 -27.41 -10.17 -4.73
N GLN A 154 -27.39 -9.13 -3.88
CA GLN A 154 -26.13 -8.49 -3.47
C GLN A 154 -25.38 -9.32 -2.41
N GLU A 155 -26.05 -10.05 -1.55
CA GLU A 155 -25.44 -10.93 -0.56
C GLU A 155 -24.98 -12.26 -1.21
N THR A 156 -25.70 -12.81 -2.18
CA THR A 156 -25.22 -13.95 -2.97
C THR A 156 -24.07 -13.58 -3.89
N LYS A 157 -24.00 -12.35 -4.40
CA LYS A 157 -22.80 -11.83 -5.09
C LYS A 157 -21.62 -11.58 -4.15
N LYS A 158 -21.85 -11.38 -2.85
CA LYS A 158 -20.80 -11.28 -1.82
C LYS A 158 -20.35 -12.63 -1.26
N ALA A 159 -21.16 -13.68 -1.38
CA ALA A 159 -20.87 -15.01 -0.81
C ALA A 159 -20.18 -15.99 -1.78
N VAL A 160 -20.12 -15.68 -3.07
CA VAL A 160 -19.21 -16.35 -4.00
C VAL A 160 -17.90 -15.58 -3.95
N GLY A 161 -17.02 -16.00 -3.05
CA GLY A 161 -15.67 -15.47 -2.89
C GLY A 161 -14.81 -15.71 -4.14
N ASN A 162 -15.10 -15.02 -5.22
CA ASN A 162 -14.08 -14.58 -6.12
C ASN A 162 -13.26 -13.56 -5.31
N VAL A 163 -12.01 -13.89 -5.07
CA VAL A 163 -10.98 -12.90 -4.76
C VAL A 163 -11.08 -11.90 -5.90
N VAL A 164 -11.85 -10.83 -5.69
CA VAL A 164 -11.85 -9.69 -6.59
C VAL A 164 -10.43 -9.18 -6.48
N MET A 165 -9.60 -9.44 -7.49
CA MET A 165 -8.32 -8.76 -7.61
C MET A 165 -8.68 -7.28 -7.58
N GLU A 166 -8.26 -6.59 -6.53
CA GLU A 166 -8.47 -5.14 -6.38
C GLU A 166 -7.86 -4.50 -7.61
N GLU A 167 -8.70 -4.03 -8.54
CA GLU A 167 -8.25 -3.37 -9.75
C GLU A 167 -7.92 -1.92 -9.43
N ALA A 168 -6.82 -1.45 -10.01
CA ALA A 168 -6.44 -0.05 -9.91
C ALA A 168 -7.38 0.77 -10.80
N SER A 169 -7.89 1.88 -10.28
CA SER A 169 -8.74 2.81 -11.02
C SER A 169 -8.15 4.21 -11.03
N ALA A 170 -8.31 4.91 -12.16
CA ALA A 170 -7.92 6.30 -12.31
C ALA A 170 -9.13 7.13 -12.73
N SER A 171 -9.32 8.29 -12.11
CA SER A 171 -10.31 9.29 -12.52
C SER A 171 -9.63 10.60 -12.85
N GLN A 172 -10.08 11.27 -13.89
CA GLN A 172 -9.55 12.55 -14.33
C GLN A 172 -10.69 13.50 -14.68
N ALA A 173 -10.66 14.73 -14.15
CA ALA A 173 -11.62 15.76 -14.48
C ALA A 173 -11.47 16.16 -15.96
N ALA A 174 -12.60 16.18 -16.70
CA ALA A 174 -12.59 16.56 -18.11
C ALA A 174 -12.40 18.07 -18.25
N SER A 175 -11.25 18.53 -18.75
CA SER A 175 -11.05 19.92 -19.15
C SER A 175 -11.61 20.17 -20.56
N LYS A 176 -12.46 21.19 -20.69
CA LYS A 176 -13.02 21.59 -22.01
C LYS A 176 -11.98 22.18 -22.97
N LYS A 177 -10.79 22.55 -22.48
CA LYS A 177 -9.69 23.10 -23.29
C LYS A 177 -8.92 22.04 -24.06
N ASP A 178 -8.77 20.84 -23.49
CA ASP A 178 -7.94 19.79 -24.08
C ASP A 178 -8.57 19.19 -25.34
N ASN A 179 -9.90 19.04 -25.36
CA ASN A 179 -10.63 18.56 -26.55
C ASN A 179 -10.51 19.50 -27.77
N ARG A 180 -10.16 20.78 -27.58
CA ARG A 180 -9.98 21.75 -28.68
C ARG A 180 -8.56 21.70 -29.26
N ILE A 181 -7.57 21.31 -28.50
CA ILE A 181 -6.16 21.21 -28.94
C ILE A 181 -5.96 19.93 -29.75
N GLU A 182 -6.57 18.81 -29.35
CA GLU A 182 -6.54 17.56 -30.11
C GLU A 182 -7.23 17.67 -31.49
N SER A 183 -8.28 18.46 -31.61
CA SER A 183 -9.01 18.64 -32.87
C SER A 183 -8.34 19.59 -33.87
N SER A 184 -7.39 20.41 -33.47
CA SER A 184 -6.81 21.44 -34.33
C SER A 184 -5.58 21.01 -35.14
N GLY A 185 -5.06 19.79 -35.00
CA GLY A 185 -4.11 19.12 -35.92
C GLY A 185 -2.77 19.82 -36.23
N LYS A 186 -2.53 21.03 -35.74
CA LYS A 186 -1.42 21.88 -36.20
C LYS A 186 -0.16 21.91 -35.35
N ASN A 187 -0.18 21.42 -34.09
CA ASN A 187 1.04 21.28 -33.27
C ASN A 187 0.89 20.03 -32.41
N LYS A 188 1.49 18.91 -32.83
CA LYS A 188 1.65 17.72 -32.01
C LYS A 188 2.67 18.02 -30.92
N SER A 189 2.22 18.36 -29.72
CA SER A 189 3.10 18.47 -28.57
C SER A 189 3.50 17.09 -28.09
N TYR A 190 4.79 16.87 -27.85
CA TYR A 190 5.31 15.66 -27.21
C TYR A 190 5.36 15.78 -25.68
N ASP A 191 4.92 16.93 -25.12
CA ASP A 191 4.79 17.12 -23.69
C ASP A 191 3.53 16.46 -23.16
N ILE A 192 3.65 15.78 -22.02
CA ILE A 192 2.53 15.14 -21.34
C ILE A 192 2.12 16.01 -20.16
N ARG A 193 0.86 16.46 -20.17
CA ARG A 193 0.26 17.22 -19.08
C ARG A 193 -1.02 16.54 -18.64
N ILE A 194 -1.03 16.09 -17.39
CA ILE A 194 -2.18 15.45 -16.76
C ILE A 194 -2.48 16.25 -15.51
N GLU A 195 -3.62 16.93 -15.48
CA GLU A 195 -4.04 17.81 -14.40
C GLU A 195 -5.20 17.19 -13.64
N ASN A 196 -5.25 17.40 -12.32
CA ASN A 196 -6.36 16.98 -11.45
C ASN A 196 -6.77 15.53 -11.65
N PHE A 197 -5.88 14.62 -11.42
CA PHE A 197 -6.19 13.19 -11.49
C PHE A 197 -6.09 12.52 -10.11
N ASP A 198 -6.97 11.53 -9.92
CA ASP A 198 -6.97 10.67 -8.74
C ASP A 198 -6.62 9.26 -9.16
N VAL A 199 -5.84 8.58 -8.34
CA VAL A 199 -5.51 7.16 -8.51
C VAL A 199 -5.88 6.42 -7.24
N SER A 200 -6.65 5.35 -7.37
CA SER A 200 -7.00 4.46 -6.26
C SER A 200 -6.69 3.01 -6.60
N PHE A 201 -6.46 2.22 -5.57
CA PHE A 201 -6.27 0.78 -5.66
C PHE A 201 -7.24 0.12 -4.68
N GLY A 202 -8.29 -0.50 -5.19
CA GLY A 202 -9.42 -0.93 -4.39
C GLY A 202 -10.07 0.25 -3.64
N GLU A 203 -10.20 0.15 -2.33
CA GLU A 203 -10.73 1.22 -1.47
C GLU A 203 -9.67 2.27 -1.08
N ARG A 204 -8.40 2.02 -1.36
CA ARG A 204 -7.30 2.89 -0.93
C ARG A 204 -7.01 3.95 -1.99
N VAL A 205 -7.19 5.22 -1.63
CA VAL A 205 -6.77 6.35 -2.46
C VAL A 205 -5.25 6.53 -2.36
N LEU A 206 -4.56 6.47 -3.49
CA LEU A 206 -3.10 6.60 -3.61
C LEU A 206 -2.68 8.03 -3.94
N LEU A 207 -3.42 8.69 -4.84
CA LEU A 207 -3.21 10.07 -5.27
C LEU A 207 -4.52 10.81 -5.33
N THR A 208 -4.54 12.08 -4.90
CA THR A 208 -5.72 12.95 -4.93
C THR A 208 -5.34 14.30 -5.51
N GLY A 209 -6.06 14.73 -6.56
CA GLY A 209 -5.85 16.02 -7.22
C GLY A 209 -4.40 16.21 -7.68
N ALA A 210 -3.76 15.16 -8.17
CA ALA A 210 -2.36 15.21 -8.56
C ALA A 210 -2.20 15.85 -9.95
N GLU A 211 -1.04 16.46 -10.17
CA GLU A 211 -0.63 17.05 -11.44
C GLU A 211 0.67 16.40 -11.90
N LEU A 212 0.71 15.96 -13.15
CA LEU A 212 1.89 15.37 -13.77
C LEU A 212 2.26 16.14 -15.03
N HIS A 213 3.45 16.71 -15.04
CA HIS A 213 4.03 17.39 -16.19
C HIS A 213 5.32 16.71 -16.61
N LEU A 214 5.35 16.11 -17.79
CA LEU A 214 6.54 15.52 -18.39
C LEU A 214 6.87 16.27 -19.69
N ALA A 215 7.94 17.04 -19.66
CA ALA A 215 8.44 17.73 -20.85
C ALA A 215 9.23 16.76 -21.73
N SER A 216 9.10 16.91 -23.03
CA SER A 216 9.76 16.06 -24.02
C SER A 216 11.29 16.08 -23.87
N GLY A 217 11.92 14.91 -24.01
CA GLY A 217 13.38 14.75 -23.94
C GLY A 217 13.98 14.85 -22.54
N ARG A 218 13.16 14.92 -21.48
CA ARG A 218 13.63 14.91 -20.09
C ARG A 218 13.54 13.53 -19.46
N ARG A 219 14.40 13.30 -18.46
CA ARG A 219 14.49 12.04 -17.72
C ARG A 219 14.04 12.26 -16.29
N TYR A 220 12.89 11.68 -15.94
CA TYR A 220 12.24 11.83 -14.65
C TYR A 220 12.50 10.63 -13.77
N GLY A 221 12.97 10.85 -12.53
CA GLY A 221 13.06 9.84 -11.49
C GLY A 221 11.84 9.92 -10.58
N LEU A 222 11.02 8.87 -10.48
CA LEU A 222 9.88 8.81 -9.57
C LEU A 222 10.30 8.17 -8.25
N VAL A 223 10.28 8.96 -7.20
CA VAL A 223 10.73 8.58 -5.85
C VAL A 223 9.58 8.66 -4.87
N GLY A 224 9.50 7.71 -3.95
CA GLY A 224 8.50 7.67 -2.90
C GLY A 224 8.59 6.38 -2.10
N ARG A 225 7.92 6.32 -0.95
CA ARG A 225 7.89 5.11 -0.13
C ARG A 225 7.23 3.94 -0.87
N ASN A 226 7.57 2.73 -0.45
CA ASN A 226 6.92 1.53 -0.98
C ASN A 226 5.44 1.51 -0.57
N GLY A 227 4.58 1.07 -1.50
CA GLY A 227 3.13 1.02 -1.30
C GLY A 227 2.39 2.35 -1.49
N LEU A 228 3.07 3.43 -1.96
CA LEU A 228 2.41 4.69 -2.31
C LEU A 228 1.84 4.72 -3.74
N GLY A 229 2.02 3.66 -4.52
CA GLY A 229 1.41 3.57 -5.85
C GLY A 229 2.34 3.96 -7.01
N LYS A 230 3.68 3.91 -6.85
CA LYS A 230 4.63 4.19 -7.94
C LYS A 230 4.38 3.30 -9.17
N THR A 231 4.40 1.99 -8.98
CA THR A 231 4.11 0.99 -10.03
C THR A 231 2.70 1.14 -10.59
N THR A 232 1.72 1.45 -9.73
CA THR A 232 0.33 1.67 -10.15
C THR A 232 0.23 2.88 -11.09
N LEU A 233 0.93 3.97 -10.78
CA LEU A 233 0.97 5.16 -11.65
C LEU A 233 1.58 4.82 -13.02
N LEU A 234 2.69 4.06 -13.06
CA LEU A 234 3.28 3.61 -14.33
C LEU A 234 2.31 2.75 -15.13
N LYS A 235 1.59 1.83 -14.49
CA LYS A 235 0.56 1.00 -15.14
C LYS A 235 -0.59 1.83 -15.71
N MET A 236 -1.07 2.85 -14.96
CA MET A 236 -2.14 3.73 -15.43
C MET A 236 -1.71 4.58 -16.63
N LEU A 237 -0.45 5.01 -16.69
CA LEU A 237 0.12 5.68 -17.85
C LEU A 237 0.26 4.74 -19.06
N ALA A 238 0.76 3.52 -18.83
CA ALA A 238 0.95 2.50 -19.86
C ALA A 238 -0.37 2.02 -20.46
N SER A 239 -1.38 1.78 -19.64
CA SER A 239 -2.73 1.36 -20.04
C SER A 239 -3.57 2.50 -20.63
N ARG A 240 -3.05 3.74 -20.65
CA ARG A 240 -3.77 4.95 -21.08
C ARG A 240 -5.07 5.20 -20.29
N SER A 241 -5.17 4.69 -19.07
CA SER A 241 -6.27 5.00 -18.14
C SER A 241 -6.24 6.47 -17.72
N LEU A 242 -5.06 7.07 -17.71
CA LEU A 242 -4.84 8.50 -17.67
C LEU A 242 -4.75 9.06 -19.10
N ARG A 243 -5.25 10.27 -19.31
CA ARG A 243 -5.28 10.91 -20.64
C ARG A 243 -3.87 11.29 -21.09
N VAL A 244 -3.26 10.42 -21.87
CA VAL A 244 -2.02 10.68 -22.58
C VAL A 244 -2.33 10.90 -24.05
N PRO A 245 -1.67 11.85 -24.74
CA PRO A 245 -1.87 12.07 -26.18
C PRO A 245 -1.78 10.78 -26.98
N SER A 246 -2.75 10.53 -27.87
CA SER A 246 -2.87 9.26 -28.61
C SER A 246 -1.72 9.00 -29.58
N HIS A 247 -1.07 10.05 -30.05
CA HIS A 247 0.05 9.97 -31.00
C HIS A 247 1.39 9.55 -30.37
N LEU A 248 1.50 9.58 -29.04
CA LEU A 248 2.73 9.17 -28.34
C LEU A 248 2.82 7.65 -28.24
N SER A 249 3.96 7.10 -28.56
CA SER A 249 4.31 5.71 -28.30
C SER A 249 4.78 5.57 -26.85
N ILE A 250 4.13 4.68 -26.09
CA ILE A 250 4.45 4.41 -24.68
C ILE A 250 4.89 2.98 -24.56
N LEU A 251 6.00 2.74 -23.87
CA LEU A 251 6.46 1.40 -23.58
C LEU A 251 6.82 1.26 -22.09
N HIS A 252 6.24 0.26 -21.45
CA HIS A 252 6.45 -0.05 -20.04
C HIS A 252 7.17 -1.38 -19.88
N VAL A 253 8.25 -1.38 -19.13
CA VAL A 253 9.02 -2.59 -18.80
C VAL A 253 8.65 -3.03 -17.39
N GLU A 254 7.78 -4.04 -17.30
CA GLU A 254 7.29 -4.58 -16.03
C GLU A 254 7.48 -6.09 -15.92
N GLN A 255 7.26 -6.80 -17.01
CA GLN A 255 7.19 -8.28 -17.01
C GLN A 255 8.27 -8.90 -17.88
N GLU A 256 8.61 -10.13 -17.55
CA GLU A 256 9.49 -10.96 -18.34
C GLU A 256 8.90 -11.25 -19.73
N VAL A 257 9.77 -11.35 -20.74
CA VAL A 257 9.36 -11.86 -22.04
C VAL A 257 8.94 -13.33 -21.90
N ALA A 258 7.83 -13.71 -22.54
CA ALA A 258 7.44 -15.09 -22.62
C ALA A 258 8.54 -15.90 -23.33
N GLY A 259 8.88 -17.07 -22.78
CA GLY A 259 9.87 -17.97 -23.40
C GLY A 259 9.25 -18.69 -24.59
N ASP A 260 9.79 -18.45 -25.77
CA ASP A 260 9.41 -19.10 -27.03
C ASP A 260 10.64 -19.66 -27.75
N ASP A 261 10.44 -20.17 -28.96
CA ASP A 261 11.51 -20.77 -29.80
C ASP A 261 12.28 -19.70 -30.62
N THR A 262 12.04 -18.38 -30.35
CA THR A 262 12.69 -17.30 -31.07
C THR A 262 14.06 -17.00 -30.46
N PRO A 263 15.13 -16.81 -31.26
CA PRO A 263 16.43 -16.35 -30.78
C PRO A 263 16.33 -14.95 -30.12
N ALA A 264 17.13 -14.68 -29.08
CA ALA A 264 17.10 -13.42 -28.36
C ALA A 264 17.27 -12.18 -29.27
N LEU A 265 18.19 -12.24 -30.23
CA LEU A 265 18.40 -11.16 -31.20
C LEU A 265 17.16 -10.93 -32.06
N GLN A 266 16.53 -12.01 -32.57
CA GLN A 266 15.32 -11.92 -33.39
C GLN A 266 14.15 -11.36 -32.58
N SER A 267 13.99 -11.80 -31.33
CA SER A 267 12.96 -11.28 -30.40
C SER A 267 13.07 -9.77 -30.18
N VAL A 268 14.28 -9.21 -30.16
CA VAL A 268 14.47 -7.76 -30.08
C VAL A 268 14.09 -7.08 -31.40
N LEU A 269 14.46 -7.65 -32.53
CA LEU A 269 14.17 -7.10 -33.86
C LEU A 269 12.67 -7.04 -34.17
N GLU A 270 11.89 -8.02 -33.70
CA GLU A 270 10.43 -8.11 -33.86
C GLU A 270 9.66 -7.01 -33.13
N CYS A 271 10.31 -6.27 -32.23
CA CYS A 271 9.67 -5.13 -31.56
C CYS A 271 9.45 -3.93 -32.48
N ASP A 272 10.21 -3.81 -33.55
CA ASP A 272 9.99 -2.81 -34.58
C ASP A 272 8.96 -3.32 -35.59
N THR A 273 7.69 -3.15 -35.21
CA THR A 273 6.54 -3.63 -36.01
C THR A 273 6.49 -3.00 -37.38
N LEU A 274 6.96 -1.76 -37.54
CA LEU A 274 7.02 -1.08 -38.82
C LEU A 274 8.02 -1.75 -39.74
N ARG A 275 9.24 -1.98 -39.26
CA ARG A 275 10.29 -2.67 -39.99
C ARG A 275 9.85 -4.10 -40.37
N GLU A 276 9.32 -4.86 -39.42
CA GLU A 276 8.87 -6.24 -39.68
C GLU A 276 7.71 -6.28 -40.70
N SER A 277 6.77 -5.35 -40.66
CA SER A 277 5.69 -5.28 -41.63
C SER A 277 6.20 -4.97 -43.04
N LEU A 278 7.16 -4.04 -43.16
CA LEU A 278 7.79 -3.70 -44.46
C LEU A 278 8.62 -4.86 -45.01
N LEU A 279 9.40 -5.54 -44.17
CA LEU A 279 10.17 -6.73 -44.59
C LEU A 279 9.26 -7.91 -44.99
N LYS A 280 8.11 -8.07 -44.33
CA LYS A 280 7.13 -9.08 -44.69
C LYS A 280 6.48 -8.75 -46.03
N GLU A 281 6.06 -7.49 -46.23
CA GLU A 281 5.50 -7.02 -47.50
C GLU A 281 6.51 -7.19 -48.66
N GLU A 282 7.78 -6.87 -48.41
CA GLU A 282 8.88 -7.06 -49.36
C GLU A 282 9.00 -8.53 -49.80
N ARG A 283 9.03 -9.47 -48.80
CA ARG A 283 9.12 -10.89 -49.08
C ARG A 283 7.93 -11.42 -49.88
N GLU A 284 6.72 -10.97 -49.55
CA GLU A 284 5.49 -11.31 -50.23
C GLU A 284 5.47 -10.80 -51.69
N LEU A 285 5.91 -9.53 -51.92
CA LEU A 285 5.99 -8.96 -53.25
C LEU A 285 7.06 -9.66 -54.11
N ASN A 286 8.23 -9.91 -53.52
CA ASN A 286 9.32 -10.65 -54.21
C ASN A 286 8.87 -12.08 -54.57
N ALA A 287 8.12 -12.76 -53.69
CA ALA A 287 7.56 -14.08 -53.97
C ALA A 287 6.51 -14.04 -55.10
N ARG A 288 5.69 -12.99 -55.19
CA ARG A 288 4.71 -12.79 -56.28
C ARG A 288 5.39 -12.54 -57.62
N ILE A 289 6.43 -11.69 -57.63
CA ILE A 289 7.21 -11.37 -58.82
C ILE A 289 7.91 -12.64 -59.33
N SER A 290 8.50 -13.44 -58.45
CA SER A 290 9.20 -14.69 -58.83
C SER A 290 8.27 -15.75 -59.44
N VAL A 291 6.98 -15.72 -59.10
CA VAL A 291 5.94 -16.63 -59.65
C VAL A 291 5.34 -16.10 -60.97
N GLY A 292 5.78 -14.93 -61.46
CA GLY A 292 5.36 -14.37 -62.75
C GLY A 292 3.92 -13.84 -62.79
N LYS A 293 3.33 -13.51 -61.64
CA LYS A 293 1.97 -12.95 -61.48
C LYS A 293 1.94 -11.44 -61.27
N GLY A 294 3.00 -10.72 -61.63
CA GLY A 294 3.14 -9.29 -61.33
C GLY A 294 2.51 -8.38 -62.37
N ASP A 295 1.68 -7.41 -61.94
CA ASP A 295 1.04 -6.34 -62.75
C ASP A 295 1.90 -5.11 -63.01
N GLY A 296 3.20 -5.13 -62.67
CA GLY A 296 4.09 -3.96 -62.75
C GLY A 296 3.95 -2.94 -61.62
N SER A 297 2.83 -2.91 -60.91
CA SER A 297 2.62 -2.04 -59.72
C SER A 297 3.45 -2.50 -58.51
N GLU A 298 3.81 -3.77 -58.46
CA GLU A 298 4.60 -4.39 -57.41
C GLU A 298 6.05 -3.85 -57.38
N SER A 299 6.63 -3.57 -58.57
CA SER A 299 7.97 -2.96 -58.66
C SER A 299 8.02 -1.54 -58.10
N VAL A 300 6.97 -0.75 -58.32
CA VAL A 300 6.85 0.60 -57.78
C VAL A 300 6.71 0.51 -56.25
N ARG A 301 5.85 -0.38 -55.77
CA ARG A 301 5.66 -0.59 -54.34
C ARG A 301 6.93 -1.08 -53.64
N LEU A 302 7.69 -1.96 -54.26
CA LEU A 302 9.00 -2.39 -53.75
C LEU A 302 9.99 -1.24 -53.64
N SER A 303 10.04 -0.33 -54.63
CA SER A 303 10.87 0.85 -54.56
C SER A 303 10.49 1.79 -53.41
N GLU A 304 9.18 1.95 -53.13
CA GLU A 304 8.70 2.69 -51.98
C GLU A 304 9.09 2.02 -50.64
N ILE A 305 9.01 0.69 -50.58
CA ILE A 305 9.41 -0.07 -49.38
C ILE A 305 10.91 0.07 -49.13
N TYR A 306 11.73 -0.05 -50.16
CA TYR A 306 13.19 0.14 -50.03
C TYR A 306 13.53 1.56 -49.56
N GLY A 307 12.86 2.58 -50.10
CA GLY A 307 13.05 3.95 -49.63
C GLY A 307 12.68 4.13 -48.14
N LYS A 308 11.59 3.50 -47.70
CA LYS A 308 11.22 3.53 -46.29
C LYS A 308 12.16 2.73 -45.40
N LEU A 309 12.63 1.55 -45.85
CA LEU A 309 13.60 0.74 -45.12
C LEU A 309 14.96 1.47 -44.97
N GLU A 310 15.38 2.22 -46.00
CA GLU A 310 16.55 3.07 -45.93
C GLU A 310 16.36 4.23 -44.94
N GLU A 311 15.19 4.91 -44.97
CA GLU A 311 14.85 6.01 -44.06
C GLU A 311 14.89 5.57 -42.59
N ILE A 312 14.42 4.36 -42.26
CA ILE A 312 14.44 3.80 -40.89
C ILE A 312 15.77 3.10 -40.55
N GLU A 313 16.75 3.13 -41.46
CA GLU A 313 18.07 2.46 -41.29
C GLU A 313 17.90 0.95 -40.93
N ALA A 314 17.02 0.24 -41.64
CA ALA A 314 16.68 -1.14 -41.33
C ALA A 314 17.89 -2.09 -41.38
N ASP A 315 18.89 -1.83 -42.20
CA ASP A 315 20.11 -2.63 -42.33
C ASP A 315 21.02 -2.51 -41.08
N LYS A 316 20.95 -1.40 -40.37
CA LYS A 316 21.74 -1.18 -39.14
C LYS A 316 21.03 -1.75 -37.90
N ALA A 317 19.74 -2.12 -38.02
CA ALA A 317 18.94 -2.61 -36.91
C ALA A 317 19.52 -3.83 -36.20
N PRO A 318 20.04 -4.89 -36.89
CA PRO A 318 20.65 -6.04 -36.24
C PRO A 318 21.91 -5.67 -35.43
N ALA A 319 22.74 -4.77 -35.97
CA ALA A 319 23.94 -4.29 -35.27
C ALA A 319 23.54 -3.49 -34.00
N ARG A 320 22.55 -2.59 -34.12
CA ARG A 320 22.02 -1.82 -32.98
C ARG A 320 21.44 -2.75 -31.90
N ALA A 321 20.66 -3.76 -32.29
CA ALA A 321 20.10 -4.75 -31.36
C ALA A 321 21.20 -5.55 -30.66
N SER A 322 22.23 -5.98 -31.40
CA SER A 322 23.39 -6.70 -30.84
C SER A 322 24.17 -5.85 -29.83
N VAL A 323 24.37 -4.55 -30.09
CA VAL A 323 25.04 -3.61 -29.17
C VAL A 323 24.24 -3.45 -27.88
N ILE A 324 22.91 -3.32 -27.97
CA ILE A 324 22.05 -3.22 -26.77
C ILE A 324 22.12 -4.51 -25.95
N LEU A 325 22.00 -5.67 -26.61
CA LEU A 325 22.10 -6.96 -25.94
C LEU A 325 23.48 -7.16 -25.27
N ALA A 326 24.56 -6.84 -25.97
CA ALA A 326 25.92 -6.93 -25.42
C ALA A 326 26.11 -6.01 -24.20
N GLY A 327 25.57 -4.79 -24.23
CA GLY A 327 25.57 -3.85 -23.12
C GLY A 327 24.84 -4.36 -21.90
N LEU A 328 23.75 -5.11 -22.08
CA LEU A 328 23.00 -5.77 -21.01
C LEU A 328 23.60 -7.12 -20.58
N GLY A 329 24.78 -7.49 -21.11
CA GLY A 329 25.54 -8.65 -20.69
C GLY A 329 25.30 -9.94 -21.51
N PHE A 330 24.53 -9.90 -22.61
CA PHE A 330 24.34 -11.05 -23.50
C PHE A 330 25.61 -11.30 -24.32
N LYS A 331 26.23 -12.44 -24.12
CA LYS A 331 27.36 -12.90 -24.95
C LYS A 331 26.88 -13.21 -26.36
N HIS A 332 27.78 -13.24 -27.34
CA HIS A 332 27.41 -13.47 -28.74
C HIS A 332 26.64 -14.81 -28.97
N ASN A 333 27.06 -15.88 -28.30
CA ASN A 333 26.34 -17.16 -28.33
C ASN A 333 24.93 -17.08 -27.71
N MET A 334 24.76 -16.30 -26.63
CA MET A 334 23.46 -16.09 -25.98
C MET A 334 22.51 -15.29 -26.88
N GLN A 335 22.99 -14.40 -27.73
CA GLN A 335 22.13 -13.63 -28.64
C GLN A 335 21.42 -14.52 -29.68
N GLN A 336 21.99 -15.70 -29.98
CA GLN A 336 21.43 -16.68 -30.89
C GLN A 336 20.64 -17.78 -30.18
N GLN A 337 20.66 -17.82 -28.86
CA GLN A 337 19.97 -18.79 -28.01
C GLN A 337 18.46 -18.49 -27.95
N MET A 338 17.64 -19.55 -27.87
CA MET A 338 16.18 -19.41 -27.78
C MET A 338 15.75 -18.79 -26.46
N THR A 339 14.70 -17.96 -26.52
CA THR A 339 14.23 -17.21 -25.32
C THR A 339 13.72 -18.11 -24.20
N LYS A 340 13.19 -19.30 -24.51
CA LYS A 340 12.76 -20.31 -23.51
C LYS A 340 13.89 -20.87 -22.65
N GLU A 341 15.12 -20.84 -23.13
CA GLU A 341 16.28 -21.38 -22.42
C GLU A 341 16.83 -20.42 -21.36
N PHE A 342 16.37 -19.16 -21.38
CA PHE A 342 16.79 -18.16 -20.43
C PHE A 342 16.04 -18.27 -19.10
N SER A 343 16.77 -18.01 -18.01
CA SER A 343 16.15 -17.80 -16.70
C SER A 343 15.32 -16.50 -16.67
N GLY A 344 14.41 -16.36 -15.70
CA GLY A 344 13.55 -15.18 -15.56
C GLY A 344 14.31 -13.87 -15.57
N GLY A 345 15.44 -13.76 -14.86
CA GLY A 345 16.27 -12.56 -14.88
C GLY A 345 16.84 -12.20 -16.24
N TRP A 346 17.20 -13.18 -17.06
CA TRP A 346 17.65 -12.96 -18.44
C TRP A 346 16.49 -12.56 -19.35
N ARG A 347 15.31 -13.15 -19.17
CA ARG A 347 14.10 -12.75 -19.91
C ARG A 347 13.67 -11.32 -19.57
N MET A 348 13.86 -10.88 -18.31
CA MET A 348 13.63 -9.48 -17.91
C MET A 348 14.63 -8.53 -18.59
N ARG A 349 15.93 -8.89 -18.67
CA ARG A 349 16.92 -8.13 -19.43
C ARG A 349 16.58 -8.06 -20.92
N LEU A 350 16.02 -9.13 -21.47
CA LEU A 350 15.54 -9.17 -22.85
C LEU A 350 14.35 -8.20 -23.04
N ALA A 351 13.41 -8.14 -22.08
CA ALA A 351 12.33 -7.16 -22.10
C ALA A 351 12.85 -5.74 -22.12
N LEU A 352 13.87 -5.46 -21.30
CA LEU A 352 14.54 -4.16 -21.29
C LEU A 352 15.24 -3.87 -22.64
N ALA A 353 15.93 -4.85 -23.21
CA ALA A 353 16.56 -4.72 -24.54
C ALA A 353 15.53 -4.36 -25.63
N ARG A 354 14.39 -5.04 -25.63
CA ARG A 354 13.28 -4.76 -26.54
C ARG A 354 12.77 -3.33 -26.42
N ALA A 355 12.59 -2.85 -25.17
CA ALA A 355 12.14 -1.51 -24.90
C ALA A 355 13.14 -0.44 -25.36
N LEU A 356 14.42 -0.66 -25.12
CA LEU A 356 15.49 0.24 -25.55
C LEU A 356 15.66 0.26 -27.08
N PHE A 357 15.43 -0.87 -27.72
CA PHE A 357 15.50 -0.98 -29.18
C PHE A 357 14.33 -0.24 -29.86
N GLY A 358 13.11 -0.37 -29.31
CA GLY A 358 11.89 0.22 -29.85
C GLY A 358 11.83 1.76 -29.80
N ARG A 359 12.69 2.43 -29.01
CA ARG A 359 12.80 3.90 -28.89
C ARG A 359 11.43 4.62 -28.79
N PRO A 360 10.60 4.30 -27.78
CA PRO A 360 9.31 4.97 -27.62
C PRO A 360 9.47 6.46 -27.27
N ASP A 361 8.41 7.26 -27.49
CA ASP A 361 8.38 8.67 -27.09
C ASP A 361 8.35 8.82 -25.55
N LEU A 362 7.71 7.86 -24.87
CA LEU A 362 7.72 7.74 -23.41
C LEU A 362 8.15 6.33 -22.99
N LEU A 363 9.32 6.24 -22.35
CA LEU A 363 9.84 5.01 -21.76
C LEU A 363 9.54 4.97 -20.27
N LEU A 364 8.82 3.96 -19.82
CA LEU A 364 8.48 3.71 -18.42
C LEU A 364 9.28 2.52 -17.90
N LEU A 365 10.12 2.76 -16.89
CA LEU A 365 10.99 1.74 -16.30
C LEU A 365 10.64 1.57 -14.81
N ASP A 366 10.29 0.35 -14.41
CA ASP A 366 10.05 0.02 -13.00
C ASP A 366 11.20 -0.85 -12.48
N GLU A 367 12.01 -0.28 -11.58
CA GLU A 367 13.17 -0.91 -10.94
C GLU A 367 14.12 -1.63 -11.93
N PRO A 368 14.61 -0.96 -12.98
CA PRO A 368 15.39 -1.61 -14.04
C PRO A 368 16.73 -2.17 -13.55
N THR A 369 17.23 -1.70 -12.40
CA THR A 369 18.53 -2.11 -11.85
C THR A 369 18.49 -3.45 -11.11
N ASN A 370 17.32 -3.92 -10.67
CA ASN A 370 17.19 -5.09 -9.79
C ASN A 370 17.75 -6.39 -10.36
N MET A 371 17.71 -6.56 -11.69
CA MET A 371 18.14 -7.80 -12.37
C MET A 371 19.45 -7.64 -13.13
N LEU A 372 20.12 -6.49 -12.98
CA LEU A 372 21.36 -6.19 -13.67
C LEU A 372 22.58 -6.39 -12.75
N ASP A 373 23.71 -6.73 -13.33
CA ASP A 373 25.00 -6.65 -12.67
C ASP A 373 25.60 -5.25 -12.81
N VAL A 374 26.64 -4.97 -12.06
CA VAL A 374 27.27 -3.62 -12.01
C VAL A 374 27.68 -3.12 -13.39
N ARG A 375 28.20 -3.99 -14.26
CA ARG A 375 28.60 -3.61 -15.63
C ARG A 375 27.40 -3.21 -16.48
N ALA A 376 26.33 -3.98 -16.42
CA ALA A 376 25.10 -3.68 -17.16
C ALA A 376 24.41 -2.41 -16.63
N ILE A 377 24.46 -2.15 -15.30
CA ILE A 377 23.96 -0.89 -14.71
C ILE A 377 24.75 0.30 -15.26
N LEU A 378 26.08 0.28 -15.20
CA LEU A 378 26.92 1.36 -15.71
C LEU A 378 26.71 1.61 -17.20
N TRP A 379 26.55 0.53 -17.99
CA TRP A 379 26.24 0.67 -19.40
C TRP A 379 24.86 1.31 -19.61
N LEU A 380 23.85 0.86 -18.85
CA LEU A 380 22.49 1.41 -18.93
C LEU A 380 22.45 2.89 -18.54
N GLU A 381 23.16 3.30 -17.49
CA GLU A 381 23.29 4.70 -17.08
C GLU A 381 23.81 5.56 -18.24
N ASN A 382 24.93 5.15 -18.86
CA ASN A 382 25.51 5.86 -19.99
C ASN A 382 24.56 5.89 -21.21
N TYR A 383 23.86 4.78 -21.48
CA TYR A 383 22.93 4.70 -22.59
C TYR A 383 21.71 5.63 -22.38
N LEU A 384 21.13 5.65 -21.18
CA LEU A 384 19.97 6.48 -20.85
C LEU A 384 20.32 7.97 -20.76
N GLN A 385 21.57 8.34 -20.44
CA GLN A 385 22.00 9.75 -20.47
C GLN A 385 21.92 10.35 -21.88
N THR A 386 22.11 9.55 -22.91
CA THR A 386 22.03 9.96 -24.33
C THR A 386 20.65 9.73 -24.95
N TRP A 387 19.66 9.32 -24.14
CA TRP A 387 18.32 9.00 -24.62
C TRP A 387 17.59 10.27 -25.13
N PRO A 388 17.05 10.26 -26.36
CA PRO A 388 16.48 11.47 -26.96
C PRO A 388 15.04 11.77 -26.51
N SER A 389 14.29 10.72 -26.11
CA SER A 389 12.88 10.82 -25.75
C SER A 389 12.69 10.95 -24.23
N THR A 390 11.45 11.03 -23.78
CA THR A 390 11.11 11.17 -22.37
C THR A 390 11.23 9.84 -21.64
N ILE A 391 11.82 9.85 -20.45
CA ILE A 391 11.93 8.69 -19.56
C ILE A 391 11.26 9.00 -18.25
N LEU A 392 10.50 8.03 -17.73
CA LEU A 392 10.04 8.01 -16.34
C LEU A 392 10.53 6.71 -15.70
N VAL A 393 11.48 6.83 -14.76
CA VAL A 393 12.08 5.69 -14.07
C VAL A 393 11.75 5.68 -12.60
N VAL A 394 11.30 4.53 -12.10
CA VAL A 394 11.23 4.22 -10.67
C VAL A 394 12.49 3.45 -10.31
N SER A 395 13.24 3.92 -9.33
CA SER A 395 14.37 3.15 -8.79
C SER A 395 14.64 3.48 -7.32
N HIS A 396 15.14 2.51 -6.60
CA HIS A 396 15.67 2.65 -5.24
C HIS A 396 17.19 2.89 -5.23
N ASP A 397 17.85 2.72 -6.35
CA ASP A 397 19.29 3.00 -6.49
C ASP A 397 19.52 4.52 -6.64
N ARG A 398 20.12 5.11 -5.60
CA ARG A 398 20.41 6.54 -5.54
C ARG A 398 21.46 6.97 -6.58
N ASN A 399 22.46 6.14 -6.82
CA ASN A 399 23.53 6.43 -7.76
C ASN A 399 22.98 6.43 -9.18
N PHE A 400 22.19 5.43 -9.52
CA PHE A 400 21.50 5.34 -10.80
C PHE A 400 20.61 6.55 -11.07
N LEU A 401 19.75 6.93 -10.10
CA LEU A 401 18.90 8.11 -10.22
C LEU A 401 19.71 9.40 -10.35
N ASN A 402 20.84 9.51 -9.64
CA ASN A 402 21.69 10.68 -9.69
C ASN A 402 22.40 10.83 -11.03
N ALA A 403 22.76 9.72 -11.67
CA ALA A 403 23.40 9.68 -12.98
C ALA A 403 22.41 9.94 -14.14
N VAL A 404 21.19 9.40 -14.06
CA VAL A 404 20.24 9.40 -15.20
C VAL A 404 19.24 10.55 -15.12
N ALA A 405 18.66 10.84 -13.94
CA ALA A 405 17.55 11.75 -13.82
C ALA A 405 17.96 13.22 -13.99
N THR A 406 17.17 13.97 -14.77
CA THR A 406 17.25 15.43 -14.90
C THR A 406 16.29 16.15 -13.96
N ASP A 407 15.21 15.48 -13.60
CA ASP A 407 14.15 15.96 -12.72
C ASP A 407 13.66 14.81 -11.83
N ILE A 408 13.25 15.13 -10.59
CA ILE A 408 12.72 14.16 -9.65
C ILE A 408 11.25 14.45 -9.35
N LEU A 409 10.41 13.42 -9.46
CA LEU A 409 9.04 13.43 -9.04
C LEU A 409 8.94 12.72 -7.68
N HIS A 410 8.57 13.45 -6.65
CA HIS A 410 8.43 12.93 -5.29
C HIS A 410 6.97 12.65 -4.96
N LEU A 411 6.68 11.38 -4.71
CA LEU A 411 5.37 10.91 -4.29
C LEU A 411 5.29 10.89 -2.76
N HIS A 412 4.53 11.81 -2.18
CA HIS A 412 4.39 11.98 -0.74
C HIS A 412 2.98 12.46 -0.40
N SER A 413 2.39 11.96 0.72
CA SER A 413 1.07 12.40 1.24
C SER A 413 -0.01 12.52 0.16
N GLN A 414 -0.13 11.50 -0.71
CA GLN A 414 -1.10 11.43 -1.82
C GLN A 414 -0.94 12.55 -2.88
N ARG A 415 0.21 13.23 -2.89
CA ARG A 415 0.54 14.29 -3.84
C ARG A 415 1.79 13.94 -4.63
N LEU A 416 1.92 14.56 -5.78
CA LEU A 416 3.09 14.45 -6.64
C LEU A 416 3.75 15.82 -6.75
N GLU A 417 5.00 15.91 -6.29
CA GLU A 417 5.79 17.14 -6.35
C GLU A 417 6.96 16.97 -7.30
N ALA A 418 7.16 17.97 -8.17
CA ALA A 418 8.27 17.98 -9.13
C ALA A 418 9.42 18.83 -8.60
N TYR A 419 10.63 18.28 -8.65
CA TYR A 419 11.88 18.93 -8.32
C TYR A 419 12.82 18.92 -9.53
N ARG A 420 13.37 20.06 -9.88
CA ARG A 420 14.39 20.15 -10.94
C ARG A 420 15.75 19.76 -10.39
N GLY A 421 16.50 19.03 -11.18
CA GLY A 421 17.83 18.56 -10.83
C GLY A 421 17.89 17.06 -10.54
N ASN A 422 19.10 16.59 -10.22
CA ASN A 422 19.37 15.20 -9.89
C ASN A 422 18.88 14.82 -8.48
N PHE A 423 19.05 13.55 -8.12
CA PHE A 423 18.59 13.03 -6.83
C PHE A 423 19.25 13.73 -5.62
N GLU A 424 20.52 14.10 -5.72
CA GLU A 424 21.23 14.81 -4.65
C GLU A 424 20.68 16.24 -4.45
N SER A 425 20.43 16.96 -5.54
CA SER A 425 19.78 18.28 -5.49
C SER A 425 18.37 18.22 -4.90
N PHE A 426 17.62 17.18 -5.23
CA PHE A 426 16.31 16.92 -4.63
C PHE A 426 16.41 16.76 -3.12
N LEU A 427 17.34 15.94 -2.61
CA LEU A 427 17.51 15.72 -1.17
C LEU A 427 17.82 17.03 -0.44
N LYS A 428 18.73 17.83 -0.97
CA LYS A 428 19.08 19.15 -0.39
C LYS A 428 17.87 20.09 -0.36
N THR A 429 17.17 20.21 -1.49
CA THR A 429 15.97 21.08 -1.56
C THR A 429 14.85 20.59 -0.66
N LYS A 430 14.63 19.28 -0.57
CA LYS A 430 13.64 18.68 0.35
C LYS A 430 13.98 19.00 1.81
N GLU A 431 15.25 18.83 2.20
CA GLU A 431 15.70 19.11 3.58
C GLU A 431 15.56 20.60 3.92
N GLU A 432 15.91 21.49 3.01
CA GLU A 432 15.75 22.94 3.17
C GLU A 432 14.27 23.33 3.31
N ARG A 433 13.38 22.77 2.47
CA ARG A 433 11.94 23.02 2.57
C ARG A 433 11.37 22.53 3.91
N LEU A 434 11.75 21.34 4.36
CA LEU A 434 11.33 20.81 5.66
C LEU A 434 11.81 21.69 6.83
N LYS A 435 13.07 22.14 6.79
CA LYS A 435 13.61 23.05 7.81
C LYS A 435 12.87 24.39 7.81
N ASN A 436 12.57 24.95 6.66
CA ASN A 436 11.82 26.20 6.54
C ASN A 436 10.38 26.03 7.04
N GLN A 437 9.69 24.97 6.64
CA GLN A 437 8.35 24.65 7.12
C GLN A 437 8.31 24.44 8.64
N GLN A 438 9.33 23.80 9.21
CA GLN A 438 9.43 23.64 10.66
C GLN A 438 9.65 24.97 11.36
N ARG A 439 10.52 25.84 10.83
CA ARG A 439 10.73 27.20 11.37
C ARG A 439 9.47 28.05 11.30
N GLU A 440 8.74 28.00 10.19
CA GLU A 440 7.46 28.70 10.05
C GLU A 440 6.42 28.17 11.04
N PHE A 441 6.35 26.86 11.21
CA PHE A 441 5.47 26.22 12.19
C PHE A 441 5.81 26.68 13.63
N GLU A 442 7.08 26.63 14.02
CA GLU A 442 7.55 27.04 15.34
C GLU A 442 7.30 28.53 15.57
N ALA A 443 7.57 29.38 14.57
CA ALA A 443 7.31 30.82 14.65
C ALA A 443 5.80 31.14 14.79
N GLN A 444 4.95 30.44 14.02
CA GLN A 444 3.50 30.59 14.14
C GLN A 444 2.97 30.08 15.48
N GLN A 445 3.52 28.98 15.99
CA GLN A 445 3.16 28.45 17.31
C GLN A 445 3.52 29.43 18.41
N GLN A 446 4.76 29.96 18.43
CA GLN A 446 5.19 30.96 19.39
C GLN A 446 4.33 32.23 19.33
N TYR A 447 3.97 32.66 18.12
CA TYR A 447 3.10 33.82 17.94
C TYR A 447 1.69 33.57 18.49
N ARG A 448 1.11 32.38 18.29
CA ARG A 448 -0.18 31.99 18.87
C ARG A 448 -0.11 31.91 20.38
N GLU A 449 0.91 31.29 20.93
CA GLU A 449 1.14 31.20 22.39
C GLU A 449 1.27 32.61 23.01
N HIS A 450 2.00 33.53 22.38
CA HIS A 450 2.11 34.90 22.84
C HIS A 450 0.74 35.63 22.86
N ILE A 451 -0.06 35.45 21.81
CA ILE A 451 -1.41 36.03 21.77
C ILE A 451 -2.30 35.37 22.82
N GLN A 452 -2.22 34.07 23.01
CA GLN A 452 -3.00 33.35 24.01
C GLN A 452 -2.68 33.81 25.44
N VAL A 453 -1.40 33.91 25.77
CA VAL A 453 -0.95 34.47 27.08
C VAL A 453 -1.50 35.87 27.32
N PHE A 454 -1.54 36.72 26.28
CA PHE A 454 -2.15 38.06 26.41
C PHE A 454 -3.66 37.96 26.68
N ILE A 455 -4.38 37.09 25.94
CA ILE A 455 -5.82 36.87 26.12
C ILE A 455 -6.10 36.36 27.53
N ASP A 456 -5.38 35.33 28.00
CA ASP A 456 -5.59 34.71 29.30
C ASP A 456 -5.33 35.69 30.44
N ARG A 457 -4.28 36.53 30.30
CA ARG A 457 -3.93 37.54 31.31
C ARG A 457 -4.96 38.67 31.43
N PHE A 458 -5.62 39.04 30.33
CA PHE A 458 -6.52 40.22 30.29
C PHE A 458 -7.98 39.86 30.03
N ARG A 459 -8.36 38.57 29.97
CA ARG A 459 -9.70 38.09 29.68
C ARG A 459 -10.79 38.69 30.55
N TYR A 460 -10.49 38.91 31.85
CA TYR A 460 -11.44 39.42 32.85
C TYR A 460 -11.32 40.92 33.10
N ASN A 461 -10.49 41.64 32.36
CA ASN A 461 -10.31 43.08 32.54
C ASN A 461 -11.22 43.87 31.60
N ALA A 462 -12.28 44.48 32.16
CA ALA A 462 -13.27 45.25 31.40
C ALA A 462 -12.65 46.37 30.55
N ASN A 463 -11.59 47.04 31.05
CA ASN A 463 -10.92 48.13 30.34
C ASN A 463 -10.13 47.67 29.11
N ARG A 464 -9.85 46.36 28.99
CA ARG A 464 -9.11 45.78 27.86
C ARG A 464 -9.95 44.82 27.02
N ALA A 465 -11.25 44.73 27.27
CA ALA A 465 -12.15 43.80 26.53
C ALA A 465 -12.09 44.00 25.01
N SER A 466 -12.04 45.23 24.53
CA SER A 466 -11.91 45.54 23.10
C SER A 466 -10.59 45.02 22.49
N GLN A 467 -9.48 45.12 23.24
CA GLN A 467 -8.18 44.62 22.80
C GLN A 467 -8.14 43.09 22.78
N VAL A 468 -8.74 42.45 23.77
CA VAL A 468 -8.87 40.96 23.82
C VAL A 468 -9.71 40.45 22.65
N GLN A 469 -10.86 41.06 22.36
CA GLN A 469 -11.68 40.69 21.20
C GLN A 469 -10.94 40.89 19.88
N SER A 470 -10.15 41.95 19.74
CA SER A 470 -9.32 42.15 18.55
C SER A 470 -8.27 41.05 18.38
N LYS A 471 -7.64 40.61 19.49
CA LYS A 471 -6.66 39.53 19.50
C LYS A 471 -7.31 38.16 19.22
N LEU A 472 -8.50 37.90 19.74
CA LEU A 472 -9.27 36.68 19.41
C LEU A 472 -9.58 36.61 17.91
N LYS A 473 -10.11 37.67 17.31
CA LYS A 473 -10.36 37.73 15.87
C LYS A 473 -9.09 37.56 15.03
N LEU A 474 -7.95 38.03 15.55
CA LEU A 474 -6.66 37.86 14.90
C LEU A 474 -6.22 36.38 14.96
N LEU A 475 -6.43 35.70 16.07
CA LEU A 475 -6.13 34.30 16.28
C LEU A 475 -6.99 33.40 15.37
N GLU A 476 -8.28 33.72 15.19
CA GLU A 476 -9.19 33.03 14.27
C GLU A 476 -8.80 33.20 12.79
N LYS A 477 -8.21 34.35 12.42
CA LYS A 477 -7.77 34.61 11.04
C LYS A 477 -6.43 33.98 10.69
N LEU A 478 -5.65 33.51 11.66
CA LEU A 478 -4.38 32.85 11.38
C LEU A 478 -4.64 31.52 10.68
N PRO A 479 -3.86 31.18 9.63
CA PRO A 479 -3.99 29.91 8.92
C PRO A 479 -3.78 28.74 9.86
N GLU A 480 -4.46 27.62 9.62
CA GLU A 480 -4.29 26.42 10.43
C GLU A 480 -2.82 25.98 10.47
N LEU A 481 -2.35 25.65 11.68
CA LEU A 481 -1.03 25.09 11.87
C LEU A 481 -1.02 23.65 11.33
N LYS A 482 -0.31 23.43 10.21
CA LYS A 482 -0.06 22.09 9.70
C LYS A 482 1.27 21.59 10.25
N PRO A 483 1.25 20.60 11.16
CA PRO A 483 2.49 20.04 11.68
C PRO A 483 3.29 19.42 10.53
N VAL A 484 4.60 19.50 10.61
CA VAL A 484 5.48 18.83 9.67
C VAL A 484 5.29 17.32 9.84
N GLU A 485 4.79 16.66 8.81
CA GLU A 485 4.66 15.20 8.80
C GLU A 485 6.06 14.59 8.87
N LYS A 486 6.42 14.07 10.04
CA LYS A 486 7.64 13.28 10.19
C LYS A 486 7.38 11.89 9.64
N ASP A 487 8.16 11.53 8.65
CA ASP A 487 8.17 10.17 8.16
C ASP A 487 8.54 9.21 9.29
N SER A 488 7.65 8.29 9.67
CA SER A 488 7.97 7.24 10.62
C SER A 488 9.05 6.33 10.02
N GLU A 489 10.21 6.30 10.63
CA GLU A 489 11.28 5.37 10.23
C GLU A 489 10.92 3.98 10.72
N VAL A 490 10.92 3.02 9.81
CA VAL A 490 10.80 1.60 10.17
C VAL A 490 12.20 1.10 10.52
N ILE A 491 12.46 0.92 11.81
CA ILE A 491 13.71 0.37 12.30
C ILE A 491 13.57 -1.16 12.32
N LEU A 492 14.25 -1.83 11.40
CA LEU A 492 14.32 -3.30 11.41
C LEU A 492 15.25 -3.74 12.54
N ARG A 493 14.71 -4.46 13.50
CA ARG A 493 15.48 -5.02 14.61
C ARG A 493 15.74 -6.49 14.35
N PHE A 494 16.99 -6.81 14.08
CA PHE A 494 17.44 -8.19 14.06
C PHE A 494 17.75 -8.65 15.50
N PRO A 495 17.57 -9.94 15.82
CA PRO A 495 17.88 -10.44 17.15
C PRO A 495 19.38 -10.29 17.45
N ASP A 496 19.68 -9.74 18.61
CA ASP A 496 21.03 -9.63 19.17
C ASP A 496 21.22 -10.73 20.24
N GLY A 497 22.45 -11.20 20.45
CA GLY A 497 22.73 -12.14 21.50
C GLY A 497 22.73 -13.61 21.09
N PHE A 498 23.53 -13.94 20.08
CA PHE A 498 23.77 -15.33 19.68
C PHE A 498 24.64 -16.07 20.69
N GLU A 499 24.34 -17.35 20.90
CA GLU A 499 25.26 -18.24 21.63
C GLU A 499 26.59 -18.28 20.88
N LYS A 500 27.70 -18.14 21.63
CA LYS A 500 29.05 -18.25 21.07
C LYS A 500 29.35 -19.71 20.77
N PHE A 501 29.54 -20.04 19.52
CA PHE A 501 29.97 -21.36 19.07
C PHE A 501 31.50 -21.41 18.92
N SER A 502 32.08 -22.60 19.13
CA SER A 502 33.48 -22.82 18.83
C SER A 502 33.72 -22.98 17.32
N PRO A 503 34.76 -22.36 16.75
CA PRO A 503 35.12 -22.54 15.33
C PRO A 503 35.49 -24.01 15.00
N PRO A 504 35.29 -24.48 13.76
CA PRO A 504 34.71 -23.78 12.63
C PRO A 504 33.17 -23.73 12.69
N ILE A 505 32.58 -22.56 12.40
CA ILE A 505 31.12 -22.37 12.48
C ILE A 505 30.47 -22.76 11.17
N LEU A 506 30.90 -22.15 10.06
CA LEU A 506 30.43 -22.46 8.72
C LEU A 506 31.60 -22.30 7.75
N GLN A 507 31.99 -23.38 7.08
CA GLN A 507 33.17 -23.40 6.22
C GLN A 507 32.94 -24.31 5.01
N LEU A 508 33.45 -23.89 3.87
CA LEU A 508 33.65 -24.68 2.67
C LEU A 508 35.15 -24.84 2.47
N ASP A 509 35.64 -26.06 2.35
CA ASP A 509 37.03 -26.38 2.13
C ASP A 509 37.23 -27.08 0.80
N GLU A 510 38.04 -26.45 -0.07
CA GLU A 510 38.46 -26.99 -1.36
C GLU A 510 37.29 -27.55 -2.19
N VAL A 511 36.17 -26.84 -2.21
CA VAL A 511 34.91 -27.29 -2.83
C VAL A 511 34.93 -27.09 -4.32
N ASP A 512 34.71 -28.20 -5.05
CA ASP A 512 34.37 -28.20 -6.46
C ASP A 512 32.88 -28.43 -6.65
N PHE A 513 32.27 -27.69 -7.57
CA PHE A 513 30.88 -27.85 -7.87
C PHE A 513 30.51 -27.55 -9.33
N TRP A 514 29.64 -28.38 -9.92
CA TRP A 514 29.05 -28.22 -11.23
C TRP A 514 27.64 -28.82 -11.26
N TYR A 515 26.76 -28.27 -12.06
CA TYR A 515 25.45 -28.86 -12.37
C TYR A 515 25.56 -29.88 -13.49
N SER A 516 26.46 -29.68 -14.47
CA SER A 516 26.80 -30.60 -15.52
C SER A 516 28.33 -30.69 -15.66
N LEU A 517 28.84 -31.86 -16.05
CA LEU A 517 30.28 -32.13 -16.16
C LEU A 517 31.03 -31.15 -17.09
N ASP A 518 30.33 -30.60 -18.07
CA ASP A 518 30.93 -29.70 -19.08
C ASP A 518 31.11 -28.26 -18.61
N GLN A 519 30.47 -27.86 -17.50
CA GLN A 519 30.48 -26.46 -17.01
C GLN A 519 30.75 -26.41 -15.50
N PRO A 520 32.01 -26.42 -15.08
CA PRO A 520 32.36 -26.22 -13.68
C PRO A 520 32.04 -24.79 -13.24
N ILE A 521 31.29 -24.67 -12.12
CA ILE A 521 30.94 -23.38 -11.51
C ILE A 521 32.02 -22.98 -10.52
N PHE A 522 32.41 -23.89 -9.65
CA PHE A 522 33.48 -23.69 -8.68
C PHE A 522 34.56 -24.72 -8.84
N LYS A 523 35.81 -24.26 -8.69
CA LYS A 523 37.01 -25.07 -8.56
C LYS A 523 37.80 -24.60 -7.38
N ASN A 524 38.04 -25.50 -6.42
CA ASN A 524 38.83 -25.24 -5.22
C ASN A 524 38.35 -24.03 -4.41
N LEU A 525 37.02 -23.94 -4.18
CA LEU A 525 36.41 -22.85 -3.42
C LEU A 525 36.59 -23.07 -1.91
N SER A 526 37.29 -22.15 -1.25
CA SER A 526 37.43 -22.13 0.20
C SER A 526 36.84 -20.83 0.77
N VAL A 527 35.88 -20.94 1.67
CA VAL A 527 35.19 -19.82 2.31
C VAL A 527 34.94 -20.19 3.77
N SER A 528 35.29 -19.32 4.69
CA SER A 528 35.02 -19.46 6.13
C SER A 528 34.19 -18.29 6.64
N ALA A 529 33.19 -18.57 7.46
CA ALA A 529 32.33 -17.58 8.09
C ALA A 529 32.17 -17.89 9.58
N ASP A 530 32.43 -16.88 10.40
CA ASP A 530 32.22 -16.86 11.84
C ASP A 530 30.96 -16.06 12.21
N LEU A 531 30.53 -16.11 13.47
CA LEU A 531 29.32 -15.39 13.94
C LEU A 531 29.39 -13.85 13.76
N GLU A 532 30.60 -13.29 13.77
CA GLU A 532 30.83 -11.85 13.61
C GLU A 532 31.13 -11.46 12.17
N SER A 533 31.28 -12.43 11.27
CA SER A 533 31.61 -12.18 9.86
C SER A 533 30.47 -11.51 9.13
N ARG A 534 30.81 -10.46 8.36
CA ARG A 534 29.90 -9.80 7.41
C ARG A 534 30.50 -9.89 6.02
N ILE A 535 30.03 -10.85 5.23
CA ILE A 535 30.61 -11.19 3.93
C ILE A 535 29.72 -10.67 2.81
N CYS A 536 30.26 -9.88 1.91
CA CYS A 536 29.59 -9.46 0.69
C CYS A 536 30.10 -10.25 -0.50
N VAL A 537 29.19 -10.90 -1.23
CA VAL A 537 29.52 -11.70 -2.42
C VAL A 537 29.19 -10.89 -3.67
N VAL A 538 30.22 -10.53 -4.44
CA VAL A 538 30.11 -9.73 -5.67
C VAL A 538 30.56 -10.54 -6.87
N GLY A 539 29.87 -10.38 -7.99
CA GLY A 539 30.22 -11.06 -9.25
C GLY A 539 29.15 -10.88 -10.32
N GLU A 540 29.48 -11.27 -11.54
CA GLU A 540 28.56 -11.23 -12.70
C GLU A 540 27.35 -12.17 -12.48
N ASN A 541 26.26 -11.92 -13.20
CA ASN A 541 25.12 -12.82 -13.15
C ASN A 541 25.48 -14.15 -13.83
N GLY A 542 25.10 -15.25 -13.18
CA GLY A 542 25.52 -16.59 -13.61
C GLY A 542 26.87 -17.06 -13.07
N ALA A 543 27.63 -16.23 -12.34
CA ALA A 543 28.92 -16.61 -11.74
C ALA A 543 28.82 -17.59 -10.56
N GLY A 544 27.58 -17.99 -10.16
CA GLY A 544 27.40 -18.98 -9.09
C GLY A 544 27.11 -18.41 -7.70
N LYS A 545 26.86 -17.11 -7.52
CA LYS A 545 26.58 -16.49 -6.19
C LYS A 545 25.51 -17.23 -5.39
N SER A 546 24.36 -17.47 -6.01
CA SER A 546 23.26 -18.22 -5.36
C SER A 546 23.61 -19.69 -5.14
N THR A 547 24.41 -20.29 -6.00
CA THR A 547 24.91 -21.68 -5.87
C THR A 547 25.81 -21.80 -4.65
N MET A 548 26.69 -20.80 -4.43
CA MET A 548 27.55 -20.76 -3.22
C MET A 548 26.72 -20.69 -1.94
N LEU A 549 25.68 -19.83 -1.91
CA LEU A 549 24.78 -19.75 -0.75
C LEU A 549 24.03 -21.06 -0.51
N LYS A 550 23.56 -21.74 -1.56
CA LYS A 550 22.91 -23.06 -1.44
C LYS A 550 23.87 -24.14 -0.95
N LEU A 551 25.13 -24.10 -1.34
CA LEU A 551 26.17 -24.98 -0.79
C LEU A 551 26.41 -24.70 0.70
N LEU A 552 26.49 -23.42 1.11
CA LEU A 552 26.61 -23.01 2.51
C LEU A 552 25.41 -23.45 3.35
N MET A 553 24.20 -23.36 2.80
CA MET A 553 22.98 -23.85 3.47
C MET A 553 22.94 -25.38 3.58
N GLY A 554 23.59 -26.08 2.67
CA GLY A 554 23.54 -27.56 2.57
C GLY A 554 22.37 -28.07 1.76
N GLU A 555 21.71 -27.20 0.95
CA GLU A 555 20.72 -27.60 -0.05
C GLU A 555 21.39 -28.33 -1.22
N LEU A 556 22.64 -27.97 -1.53
CA LEU A 556 23.48 -28.63 -2.52
C LEU A 556 24.67 -29.28 -1.82
N SER A 557 25.04 -30.46 -2.28
CA SER A 557 26.24 -31.16 -1.80
C SER A 557 27.42 -30.87 -2.75
N PRO A 558 28.61 -30.57 -2.23
CA PRO A 558 29.80 -30.40 -3.07
C PRO A 558 30.13 -31.72 -3.78
N VAL A 559 30.70 -31.63 -5.00
CA VAL A 559 31.18 -32.80 -5.74
C VAL A 559 32.50 -33.28 -5.19
N HIS A 560 33.41 -32.32 -4.90
CA HIS A 560 34.66 -32.54 -4.16
C HIS A 560 34.77 -31.48 -3.06
N GLY A 561 35.62 -31.75 -2.07
CA GLY A 561 35.78 -30.88 -0.91
C GLY A 561 34.77 -31.17 0.20
N ILE A 562 34.80 -30.36 1.25
CA ILE A 562 34.00 -30.62 2.46
C ILE A 562 33.28 -29.33 2.87
N ARG A 563 32.02 -29.50 3.30
CA ARG A 563 31.26 -28.46 4.00
C ARG A 563 31.26 -28.74 5.50
N HIS A 564 31.82 -27.83 6.26
CA HIS A 564 31.73 -27.84 7.71
C HIS A 564 30.64 -26.87 8.19
N ALA A 565 29.74 -27.35 9.02
CA ALA A 565 28.74 -26.52 9.69
C ALA A 565 28.62 -26.99 11.15
N HIS A 566 28.62 -26.03 12.07
CA HIS A 566 28.45 -26.34 13.49
C HIS A 566 27.10 -27.00 13.74
N ARG A 567 27.07 -28.04 14.59
CA ARG A 567 25.86 -28.87 14.83
C ARG A 567 24.63 -28.07 15.26
N ASN A 568 24.83 -27.02 16.07
CA ASN A 568 23.75 -26.19 16.59
C ASN A 568 23.49 -24.95 15.73
N LEU A 569 24.19 -24.82 14.60
CA LEU A 569 24.01 -23.68 13.70
C LEU A 569 22.64 -23.74 13.02
N LYS A 570 21.84 -22.72 13.24
CA LYS A 570 20.58 -22.50 12.53
C LYS A 570 20.78 -21.38 11.52
N ILE A 571 20.51 -21.65 10.25
CA ILE A 571 20.73 -20.72 9.14
C ILE A 571 19.38 -20.16 8.70
N GLY A 572 19.24 -18.84 8.71
CA GLY A 572 18.12 -18.13 8.10
C GLY A 572 18.48 -17.71 6.68
N TYR A 573 17.68 -18.08 5.70
CA TYR A 573 17.92 -17.77 4.30
C TYR A 573 16.80 -16.88 3.71
N PHE A 574 17.22 -15.77 3.12
CA PHE A 574 16.32 -14.86 2.42
C PHE A 574 16.64 -14.91 0.93
N SER A 575 15.79 -15.58 0.16
CA SER A 575 15.99 -15.72 -1.28
C SER A 575 15.49 -14.51 -2.07
N GLN A 576 15.93 -14.37 -3.31
CA GLN A 576 15.43 -13.37 -4.26
C GLN A 576 13.91 -13.52 -4.49
N HIS A 577 13.42 -14.77 -4.55
CA HIS A 577 12.01 -15.13 -4.72
C HIS A 577 11.34 -15.51 -3.38
N HIS A 578 11.64 -14.75 -2.32
CA HIS A 578 11.11 -15.01 -0.97
C HIS A 578 9.58 -14.94 -0.88
N VAL A 579 8.93 -14.21 -1.79
CA VAL A 579 7.46 -14.10 -1.84
C VAL A 579 6.82 -15.43 -2.22
N ASP A 580 7.47 -16.23 -3.10
CA ASP A 580 6.98 -17.53 -3.55
C ASP A 580 7.01 -18.58 -2.43
N GLN A 581 7.78 -18.32 -1.37
CA GLN A 581 7.88 -19.19 -0.18
C GLN A 581 6.78 -18.91 0.85
N LEU A 582 5.98 -17.85 0.67
CA LEU A 582 4.88 -17.49 1.55
C LEU A 582 3.57 -18.14 1.09
N ASP A 583 2.80 -18.69 2.04
CA ASP A 583 1.43 -19.10 1.78
C ASP A 583 0.56 -17.83 1.65
N LEU A 584 0.16 -17.53 0.42
CA LEU A 584 -0.55 -16.30 0.08
C LEU A 584 -2.00 -16.27 0.59
N ASN A 585 -2.59 -17.43 0.87
CA ASN A 585 -4.01 -17.55 1.21
C ASN A 585 -4.31 -17.33 2.70
N VAL A 586 -3.29 -17.37 3.54
CA VAL A 586 -3.42 -17.18 4.99
C VAL A 586 -3.03 -15.76 5.41
N ASN A 587 -3.43 -15.34 6.60
CA ASN A 587 -2.96 -14.08 7.16
C ASN A 587 -1.53 -14.23 7.73
N SER A 588 -0.86 -13.09 7.94
CA SER A 588 0.54 -13.10 8.39
C SER A 588 0.75 -13.72 9.77
N VAL A 589 -0.24 -13.61 10.67
CA VAL A 589 -0.19 -14.22 12.02
C VAL A 589 -0.34 -15.74 11.92
N GLU A 590 -1.31 -16.23 11.16
CA GLU A 590 -1.51 -17.67 10.92
C GLU A 590 -0.31 -18.32 10.23
N LEU A 591 0.33 -17.61 9.30
CA LEU A 591 1.54 -18.07 8.62
C LEU A 591 2.67 -18.32 9.61
N LEU A 592 2.89 -17.40 10.55
CA LEU A 592 3.88 -17.59 11.61
C LEU A 592 3.48 -18.70 12.59
N ALA A 593 2.20 -18.78 12.97
CA ALA A 593 1.69 -19.81 13.89
C ALA A 593 1.81 -21.23 13.31
N LYS A 594 1.54 -21.42 12.02
CA LYS A 594 1.74 -22.70 11.33
C LYS A 594 3.20 -23.14 11.32
N ARG A 595 4.12 -22.20 11.13
CA ARG A 595 5.55 -22.51 10.99
C ARG A 595 6.27 -22.65 12.32
N PHE A 596 5.83 -21.91 13.35
CA PHE A 596 6.45 -21.87 14.69
C PHE A 596 5.40 -22.12 15.78
N PRO A 597 4.84 -23.34 15.88
CA PRO A 597 3.82 -23.64 16.88
C PRO A 597 4.37 -23.51 18.30
N GLY A 598 3.52 -23.15 19.25
CA GLY A 598 3.83 -23.08 20.67
C GLY A 598 4.11 -21.69 21.22
N LYS A 599 3.96 -20.65 20.42
CA LYS A 599 4.00 -19.24 20.86
C LYS A 599 2.61 -18.64 20.92
N THR A 600 2.45 -17.56 21.66
CA THR A 600 1.17 -16.83 21.77
C THR A 600 0.91 -15.96 20.52
N GLU A 601 -0.35 -15.65 20.25
CA GLU A 601 -0.72 -14.75 19.14
C GLU A 601 -0.08 -13.37 19.30
N GLU A 602 0.07 -12.89 20.53
CA GLU A 602 0.72 -11.62 20.85
C GLU A 602 2.19 -11.60 20.45
N GLU A 603 2.92 -12.71 20.68
CA GLU A 603 4.31 -12.83 20.25
C GLU A 603 4.46 -12.77 18.73
N TYR A 604 3.55 -13.41 17.98
CA TYR A 604 3.53 -13.32 16.52
C TYR A 604 3.23 -11.89 16.05
N ARG A 605 2.25 -11.22 16.66
CA ARG A 605 1.92 -9.82 16.37
C ARG A 605 3.05 -8.87 16.73
N HIS A 606 3.72 -9.09 17.85
CA HIS A 606 4.91 -8.32 18.24
C HIS A 606 6.04 -8.48 17.24
N GLN A 607 6.32 -9.72 16.81
CA GLN A 607 7.33 -10.01 15.80
C GLN A 607 7.02 -9.33 14.46
N LEU A 608 5.77 -9.39 13.98
CA LEU A 608 5.32 -8.70 12.78
C LEU A 608 5.41 -7.17 12.95
N GLY A 609 5.03 -6.66 14.10
CA GLY A 609 5.09 -5.24 14.46
C GLY A 609 6.51 -4.67 14.42
N SER A 610 7.52 -5.46 14.84
CA SER A 610 8.93 -5.04 14.77
C SER A 610 9.43 -4.81 13.33
N TYR A 611 8.75 -5.41 12.33
CA TYR A 611 8.99 -5.20 10.90
C TYR A 611 7.96 -4.26 10.24
N GLY A 612 7.13 -3.57 11.04
CA GLY A 612 6.15 -2.59 10.55
C GLY A 612 4.90 -3.21 9.91
N ILE A 613 4.56 -4.46 10.27
CA ILE A 613 3.31 -5.13 9.91
C ILE A 613 2.46 -5.20 11.18
N SER A 614 1.64 -4.19 11.43
CA SER A 614 0.84 -4.06 12.66
C SER A 614 -0.65 -3.85 12.35
N GLY A 615 -1.50 -4.05 13.35
CA GLY A 615 -2.95 -3.84 13.27
C GLY A 615 -3.61 -4.68 12.18
N GLU A 616 -4.41 -4.05 11.35
CA GLU A 616 -5.11 -4.69 10.23
C GLU A 616 -4.19 -5.39 9.22
N LEU A 617 -2.99 -4.85 8.97
CA LEU A 617 -2.07 -5.44 8.01
C LEU A 617 -1.60 -6.84 8.41
N ALA A 618 -1.54 -7.14 9.71
CA ALA A 618 -1.16 -8.46 10.21
C ALA A 618 -2.26 -9.52 10.02
N VAL A 619 -3.53 -9.08 9.99
CA VAL A 619 -4.71 -9.96 9.88
C VAL A 619 -5.18 -10.13 8.44
N ARG A 620 -4.80 -9.22 7.54
CA ARG A 620 -5.11 -9.34 6.11
C ARG A 620 -4.42 -10.55 5.48
N PRO A 621 -5.04 -11.21 4.49
CA PRO A 621 -4.38 -12.26 3.72
C PRO A 621 -3.08 -11.75 3.07
N VAL A 622 -2.05 -12.58 3.05
CA VAL A 622 -0.73 -12.20 2.50
C VAL A 622 -0.84 -11.79 1.02
N VAL A 623 -1.79 -12.36 0.27
CA VAL A 623 -2.01 -11.99 -1.15
C VAL A 623 -2.31 -10.50 -1.32
N SER A 624 -3.05 -9.88 -0.39
CA SER A 624 -3.46 -8.47 -0.45
C SER A 624 -2.35 -7.48 -0.05
N LEU A 625 -1.24 -7.97 0.48
CA LEU A 625 -0.11 -7.14 0.88
C LEU A 625 0.72 -6.70 -0.34
N SER A 626 1.27 -5.49 -0.29
CA SER A 626 2.23 -5.03 -1.29
C SER A 626 3.51 -5.87 -1.28
N GLY A 627 4.27 -5.88 -2.38
CA GLY A 627 5.53 -6.62 -2.48
C GLY A 627 6.49 -6.34 -1.31
N GLY A 628 6.68 -5.07 -0.95
CA GLY A 628 7.51 -4.71 0.20
C GLY A 628 6.95 -5.14 1.57
N GLN A 629 5.63 -5.22 1.72
CA GLN A 629 4.99 -5.76 2.92
C GLN A 629 5.17 -7.28 3.00
N LYS A 630 5.04 -7.99 1.87
CA LYS A 630 5.34 -9.43 1.76
C LYS A 630 6.79 -9.72 2.14
N SER A 631 7.74 -8.90 1.68
CA SER A 631 9.14 -9.01 2.07
C SER A 631 9.34 -8.86 3.59
N ARG A 632 8.63 -7.91 4.22
CA ARG A 632 8.70 -7.73 5.68
C ARG A 632 8.10 -8.90 6.45
N VAL A 633 7.04 -9.53 5.95
CA VAL A 633 6.50 -10.78 6.51
C VAL A 633 7.54 -11.90 6.40
N ALA A 634 8.23 -12.01 5.25
CA ALA A 634 9.30 -12.99 5.08
C ALA A 634 10.48 -12.74 6.04
N PHE A 635 10.86 -11.47 6.28
CA PHE A 635 11.86 -11.12 7.30
C PHE A 635 11.38 -11.50 8.71
N ALA A 636 10.15 -11.18 9.09
CA ALA A 636 9.59 -11.55 10.37
C ALA A 636 9.60 -13.07 10.57
N GLN A 637 9.26 -13.83 9.52
CA GLN A 637 9.31 -15.29 9.52
C GLN A 637 10.73 -15.84 9.65
N MET A 638 11.71 -15.24 8.96
CA MET A 638 13.10 -15.67 9.01
C MET A 638 13.73 -15.40 10.38
N THR A 639 13.38 -14.27 11.01
CA THR A 639 13.98 -13.84 12.30
C THR A 639 13.24 -14.34 13.53
N MET A 640 12.09 -15.00 13.40
CA MET A 640 11.31 -15.54 14.50
C MET A 640 12.08 -16.58 15.33
N PRO A 641 12.74 -17.58 14.75
CA PRO A 641 13.76 -18.37 15.42
C PRO A 641 15.09 -17.60 15.40
N TRP A 642 15.89 -17.74 16.45
CA TRP A 642 17.22 -17.16 16.53
C TRP A 642 18.15 -17.87 15.54
N TYR A 643 18.39 -17.26 14.37
CA TYR A 643 19.23 -17.83 13.30
C TYR A 643 20.46 -16.95 13.02
N VAL A 644 21.51 -17.58 12.51
CA VAL A 644 22.58 -16.88 11.78
C VAL A 644 22.09 -16.66 10.36
N PHE A 645 22.20 -15.44 9.85
CA PHE A 645 21.62 -15.04 8.56
C PHE A 645 22.62 -15.19 7.42
N LEU A 646 22.13 -15.74 6.33
CA LEU A 646 22.78 -15.81 5.03
C LEU A 646 22.01 -14.99 3.99
#